data_424347dc8cd9fc8ded67298f07b5278e
#
_entry.id   424347dc8cd9fc8ded67298f07b5278e
#
_cell.length_a   1.000
_cell.length_b   1.000
_cell.length_c   1.000
_cell.angle_alpha   90.00
_cell.angle_beta   90.00
_cell.angle_gamma   90.00
#
_symmetry.space_group_name_H-M   'P 1'
#
loop_
_entity.id
_entity.type
_entity.pdbx_description
1 polymer ?
#
loop_
_entity_poly.entity_id
_entity_poly.type
_entity_poly.pdbx_seq_one_letter_code
_entity_poly.pdbx_strand_id
1 'polypeptide(L)'
;MKLKLLILGVFLGILSAHSQEYFPKNDGVKTRNTNYTVFKNAKIHVDPQTVINNGMFAIKEGKITAVGKSINVPANSTVVDLKGKDVYPSFIDLYSDFGIPKPKRAENESQPQYDAGREGYYWNDHIRPDTDAVAHFSFDSKEAEKFHKAGFGVVNTHVPDGIIRGTGMLVALTPEVSEGDRILDQRSSQYLSFDKSVQSRQSYPTSIMGTMALIRQAYLDAEWYAGGNADNKDLALEALNKNKDLVQIFATDNLLNELRADKVGDEFGIQYVIVGSGKEYQRLDKIKASNATYIVPLKFPEAYDVENPYLANQLSLKEMREWNQAPANLKMLAENNVPFTLTTHSIDAEKDFKSNLLKAIEYGLSKEKALAALTTVPAKTIGQTGKLGVIKEGAWANFIITSGDYFDKETTLYENWVQGEKKIIENMNITNITGKYDLKVNGKEYELSITGEPSKPKAEVKMGETKIGSKLSFEDNWMNLLLSSPDTTKTEFIRLSANVPEKTDMISGKAILPNGNETSFTASRKGDAEKKDDKDKKDKTHNVVPVTFPNIAYGFREKPKQENVLFKNATVWTSEDEGVLENTDVLVKNGEIVRIGQDLNAGGARVIDATGKHLTAGIVDEHSHIAASDINEAGHNSSAEVQMEDVVDPSDINIYRNLAGGVTSLQLLHGSANPIGGQSAILKLKWGASAEDM
;
A
#
# COMPACT_ATOMS: atom_id res chain seq x y z
N MET A 1 72.44 -20.70 -42.10
CA MET A 1 71.70 -19.50 -41.70
C MET A 1 70.24 -19.47 -42.19
N LYS A 2 69.94 -19.74 -43.44
CA LYS A 2 68.59 -19.72 -43.99
C LYS A 2 67.57 -20.69 -43.35
N LEU A 3 68.02 -21.90 -42.95
CA LEU A 3 67.18 -22.92 -42.32
C LEU A 3 66.80 -22.54 -40.88
N LYS A 4 67.73 -21.89 -40.11
CA LYS A 4 67.46 -21.41 -38.75
C LYS A 4 66.47 -20.18 -38.74
N LEU A 5 66.54 -19.34 -39.75
CA LEU A 5 65.59 -18.23 -39.93
C LEU A 5 64.19 -18.76 -40.32
N LEU A 6 64.07 -19.84 -41.11
CA LEU A 6 62.81 -20.46 -41.46
C LEU A 6 62.15 -21.12 -40.26
N ILE A 7 62.93 -21.81 -39.42
CA ILE A 7 62.41 -22.42 -38.17
C ILE A 7 61.99 -21.35 -37.16
N LEU A 8 62.72 -20.22 -37.06
CA LEU A 8 62.36 -19.12 -36.19
C LEU A 8 61.10 -18.41 -36.70
N GLY A 9 60.91 -18.27 -38.04
CA GLY A 9 59.70 -17.72 -38.63
C GLY A 9 58.47 -18.61 -38.44
N VAL A 10 58.62 -19.93 -38.48
CA VAL A 10 57.55 -20.89 -38.20
C VAL A 10 57.19 -20.88 -36.69
N PHE A 11 58.15 -20.77 -35.81
CA PHE A 11 57.89 -20.67 -34.36
C PHE A 11 57.22 -19.36 -33.96
N LEU A 12 57.60 -18.23 -34.57
CA LEU A 12 56.93 -16.95 -34.42
C LEU A 12 55.52 -16.94 -35.02
N GLY A 13 55.28 -17.65 -36.11
CA GLY A 13 53.96 -17.84 -36.71
C GLY A 13 53.01 -18.69 -35.86
N ILE A 14 53.55 -19.68 -35.15
CA ILE A 14 52.74 -20.52 -34.22
C ILE A 14 52.39 -19.76 -32.94
N LEU A 15 53.25 -18.84 -32.44
CA LEU A 15 52.92 -17.99 -31.30
C LEU A 15 51.89 -16.90 -31.62
N SER A 16 51.72 -16.51 -32.88
CA SER A 16 50.69 -15.58 -33.32
C SER A 16 49.35 -16.25 -33.62
N ALA A 17 49.27 -17.59 -33.62
CA ALA A 17 48.05 -18.37 -33.83
C ALA A 17 47.24 -18.59 -32.53
N HIS A 18 47.65 -18.05 -31.40
CA HIS A 18 46.83 -18.00 -30.21
C HIS A 18 45.92 -16.79 -30.29
N SER A 19 44.84 -17.03 -30.99
CA SER A 19 43.48 -16.55 -30.80
C SER A 19 43.36 -15.04 -30.72
N GLN A 20 43.07 -14.45 -31.82
CA GLN A 20 41.90 -13.55 -31.78
C GLN A 20 40.70 -14.47 -31.51
N GLU A 21 40.05 -14.29 -30.36
CA GLU A 21 38.68 -14.79 -30.21
C GLU A 21 37.90 -14.20 -31.38
N TYR A 22 37.56 -15.04 -32.36
CA TYR A 22 37.00 -14.57 -33.64
C TYR A 22 35.63 -13.96 -33.51
N PHE A 23 35.04 -14.12 -32.35
CA PHE A 23 33.81 -13.43 -31.94
C PHE A 23 34.05 -12.84 -30.57
N PRO A 24 33.83 -11.53 -30.36
CA PRO A 24 33.76 -10.98 -29.01
C PRO A 24 32.77 -11.85 -28.24
N LYS A 25 33.13 -12.27 -27.03
CA LYS A 25 32.18 -12.91 -26.13
C LYS A 25 30.96 -12.03 -26.09
N ASN A 26 29.80 -12.62 -26.38
CA ASN A 26 28.54 -11.95 -26.33
C ASN A 26 28.16 -11.77 -24.86
N ASP A 27 28.95 -10.97 -24.12
CA ASP A 27 28.83 -10.79 -22.66
C ASP A 27 27.50 -10.09 -22.28
N GLY A 28 26.68 -9.73 -23.25
CA GLY A 28 25.38 -9.12 -23.06
C GLY A 28 24.17 -10.04 -23.26
N VAL A 29 24.33 -11.24 -23.84
CA VAL A 29 23.20 -12.16 -24.04
C VAL A 29 23.35 -13.36 -23.12
N LYS A 30 22.68 -13.29 -21.97
CA LYS A 30 22.53 -14.48 -21.12
C LYS A 30 21.60 -15.48 -21.82
N THR A 31 22.08 -16.72 -22.01
CA THR A 31 21.22 -17.80 -22.43
C THR A 31 20.25 -18.12 -21.31
N ARG A 32 18.94 -18.04 -21.59
CA ARG A 32 17.92 -18.51 -20.66
C ARG A 32 18.14 -19.99 -20.35
N ASN A 33 18.00 -20.34 -19.05
CA ASN A 33 18.03 -21.74 -18.66
C ASN A 33 16.81 -22.46 -19.26
N THR A 34 17.02 -23.29 -20.27
CA THR A 34 15.97 -24.09 -20.92
C THR A 34 15.75 -25.45 -20.24
N ASN A 35 16.54 -25.78 -19.21
CA ASN A 35 16.39 -26.99 -18.44
C ASN A 35 15.31 -26.84 -17.35
N TYR A 36 14.79 -27.96 -16.88
CA TYR A 36 13.93 -27.95 -15.71
C TYR A 36 14.73 -27.62 -14.45
N THR A 37 14.16 -26.78 -13.61
CA THR A 37 14.59 -26.63 -12.20
C THR A 37 13.48 -27.21 -11.32
N VAL A 38 13.85 -28.18 -10.48
CA VAL A 38 12.92 -28.89 -9.59
C VAL A 38 13.27 -28.54 -8.15
N PHE A 39 12.28 -28.05 -7.41
CA PHE A 39 12.38 -27.76 -5.99
C PHE A 39 11.72 -28.89 -5.21
N LYS A 40 12.38 -29.40 -4.17
CA LYS A 40 11.88 -30.49 -3.32
C LYS A 40 11.96 -30.14 -1.84
N ASN A 41 11.23 -30.92 -1.02
CA ASN A 41 11.19 -30.78 0.43
C ASN A 41 10.77 -29.37 0.87
N ALA A 42 9.79 -28.77 0.18
CA ALA A 42 9.26 -27.45 0.44
C ALA A 42 7.91 -27.51 1.18
N LYS A 43 7.63 -26.51 2.01
CA LYS A 43 6.26 -26.19 2.41
C LYS A 43 5.73 -25.15 1.44
N ILE A 44 4.82 -25.56 0.54
CA ILE A 44 4.37 -24.76 -0.58
C ILE A 44 3.00 -24.16 -0.27
N HIS A 45 2.93 -22.84 -0.16
CA HIS A 45 1.68 -22.09 -0.11
C HIS A 45 1.22 -21.85 -1.56
N VAL A 46 0.41 -22.80 -2.08
CA VAL A 46 -0.07 -22.78 -3.48
C VAL A 46 -0.90 -21.53 -3.77
N ASP A 47 -1.76 -21.21 -2.84
CA ASP A 47 -2.60 -20.02 -2.73
C ASP A 47 -2.90 -19.76 -1.23
N PRO A 48 -3.66 -18.71 -0.86
CA PRO A 48 -3.91 -18.37 0.55
C PRO A 48 -4.53 -19.49 1.40
N GLN A 49 -5.24 -20.43 0.77
CA GLN A 49 -5.97 -21.49 1.46
C GLN A 49 -5.31 -22.86 1.34
N THR A 50 -4.47 -23.06 0.33
CA THR A 50 -3.92 -24.37 -0.02
C THR A 50 -2.43 -24.46 0.30
N VAL A 51 -2.05 -25.36 1.22
CA VAL A 51 -0.66 -25.60 1.60
C VAL A 51 -0.28 -27.07 1.36
N ILE A 52 0.84 -27.30 0.70
CA ILE A 52 1.43 -28.64 0.49
C ILE A 52 2.68 -28.75 1.37
N ASN A 53 2.59 -29.57 2.43
CA ASN A 53 3.75 -29.85 3.26
C ASN A 53 4.65 -30.91 2.59
N ASN A 54 5.98 -30.68 2.68
CA ASN A 54 7.01 -31.53 2.05
C ASN A 54 6.72 -31.78 0.58
N GLY A 55 6.36 -30.70 -0.13
CA GLY A 55 5.98 -30.73 -1.52
C GLY A 55 7.16 -30.55 -2.47
N MET A 56 6.85 -30.69 -3.76
CA MET A 56 7.75 -30.50 -4.89
C MET A 56 7.06 -29.66 -5.96
N PHE A 57 7.82 -28.86 -6.68
CA PHE A 57 7.36 -28.22 -7.90
C PHE A 57 8.51 -28.08 -8.90
N ALA A 58 8.16 -27.93 -10.17
CA ALA A 58 9.09 -27.79 -11.27
C ALA A 58 8.79 -26.54 -12.07
N ILE A 59 9.85 -25.86 -12.52
CA ILE A 59 9.76 -24.71 -13.41
C ILE A 59 10.55 -24.96 -14.70
N LYS A 60 10.07 -24.38 -15.79
CA LYS A 60 10.77 -24.35 -17.08
C LYS A 60 10.32 -23.13 -17.87
N GLU A 61 11.26 -22.46 -18.53
CA GLU A 61 10.97 -21.29 -19.40
C GLU A 61 10.07 -20.24 -18.74
N GLY A 62 10.37 -19.92 -17.47
CA GLY A 62 9.64 -18.91 -16.72
C GLY A 62 8.27 -19.34 -16.19
N LYS A 63 7.86 -20.59 -16.36
CA LYS A 63 6.55 -21.09 -15.92
C LYS A 63 6.66 -22.28 -14.97
N ILE A 64 5.66 -22.44 -14.12
CA ILE A 64 5.48 -23.62 -13.29
C ILE A 64 4.90 -24.72 -14.18
N THR A 65 5.56 -25.88 -14.22
CA THR A 65 5.18 -27.01 -15.06
C THR A 65 4.54 -28.15 -14.28
N ALA A 66 4.78 -28.23 -12.99
CA ALA A 66 4.15 -29.21 -12.10
C ALA A 66 4.25 -28.74 -10.65
N VAL A 67 3.29 -29.13 -9.80
CA VAL A 67 3.30 -28.92 -8.35
C VAL A 67 2.53 -30.04 -7.65
N GLY A 68 3.04 -30.55 -6.52
CA GLY A 68 2.37 -31.60 -5.75
C GLY A 68 3.22 -32.11 -4.60
N LYS A 69 2.72 -33.11 -3.85
CA LYS A 69 3.52 -33.83 -2.84
C LYS A 69 4.68 -34.60 -3.48
N SER A 70 4.46 -35.11 -4.70
CA SER A 70 5.45 -35.79 -5.53
C SER A 70 5.14 -35.43 -6.97
N ILE A 71 6.19 -35.16 -7.76
CA ILE A 71 6.09 -34.91 -9.19
C ILE A 71 7.08 -35.81 -9.93
N ASN A 72 6.84 -36.03 -11.21
CA ASN A 72 7.84 -36.66 -12.06
C ASN A 72 9.01 -35.66 -12.25
N VAL A 73 10.24 -36.10 -11.94
CA VAL A 73 11.45 -35.28 -12.11
C VAL A 73 12.00 -35.56 -13.50
N PRO A 74 11.96 -34.58 -14.43
CA PRO A 74 12.50 -34.82 -15.79
C PRO A 74 13.99 -35.07 -15.75
N ALA A 75 14.47 -35.87 -16.71
CA ALA A 75 15.90 -36.09 -16.86
C ALA A 75 16.66 -34.78 -17.10
N ASN A 76 17.88 -34.69 -16.62
CA ASN A 76 18.73 -33.49 -16.70
C ASN A 76 18.19 -32.25 -16.00
N SER A 77 17.28 -32.40 -15.00
CA SER A 77 16.81 -31.30 -14.17
C SER A 77 17.89 -30.86 -13.18
N THR A 78 17.94 -29.56 -12.92
CA THR A 78 18.60 -29.03 -11.73
C THR A 78 17.69 -29.24 -10.53
N VAL A 79 18.14 -29.94 -9.50
CA VAL A 79 17.34 -30.21 -8.29
C VAL A 79 17.83 -29.37 -7.12
N VAL A 80 16.93 -28.56 -6.55
CA VAL A 80 17.17 -27.73 -5.39
C VAL A 80 16.42 -28.30 -4.18
N ASP A 81 17.14 -28.66 -3.13
CA ASP A 81 16.57 -29.15 -1.87
C ASP A 81 16.32 -27.99 -0.93
N LEU A 82 15.06 -27.67 -0.68
CA LEU A 82 14.66 -26.54 0.19
C LEU A 82 14.67 -26.87 1.68
N LYS A 83 14.86 -28.15 2.06
CA LYS A 83 15.04 -28.58 3.45
C LYS A 83 13.96 -28.04 4.40
N GLY A 84 12.71 -28.06 3.98
CA GLY A 84 11.55 -27.63 4.77
C GLY A 84 11.24 -26.13 4.75
N LYS A 85 11.93 -25.36 3.90
CA LYS A 85 11.64 -23.91 3.75
C LYS A 85 10.25 -23.67 3.17
N ASP A 86 9.68 -22.51 3.51
CA ASP A 86 8.38 -22.08 2.99
C ASP A 86 8.55 -21.41 1.61
N VAL A 87 7.60 -21.66 0.73
CA VAL A 87 7.52 -21.07 -0.62
C VAL A 87 6.14 -20.42 -0.78
N TYR A 88 6.11 -19.14 -1.13
CA TYR A 88 4.89 -18.37 -1.39
C TYR A 88 4.90 -17.83 -2.82
N PRO A 89 3.75 -17.55 -3.44
CA PRO A 89 3.72 -16.73 -4.66
C PRO A 89 4.36 -15.36 -4.38
N SER A 90 5.14 -14.82 -5.32
CA SER A 90 5.60 -13.42 -5.22
C SER A 90 4.43 -12.46 -5.23
N PHE A 91 4.58 -11.35 -4.51
CA PHE A 91 3.53 -10.34 -4.31
C PHE A 91 3.34 -9.46 -5.54
N ILE A 92 2.14 -8.88 -5.64
CA ILE A 92 1.71 -8.03 -6.75
C ILE A 92 1.28 -6.68 -6.17
N ASP A 93 1.85 -5.56 -6.67
CA ASP A 93 1.44 -4.20 -6.35
C ASP A 93 0.69 -3.59 -7.54
N LEU A 94 -0.56 -3.17 -7.33
CA LEU A 94 -1.42 -2.61 -8.39
C LEU A 94 -1.33 -1.09 -8.52
N TYR A 95 -0.59 -0.41 -7.63
CA TYR A 95 -0.46 1.04 -7.69
C TYR A 95 0.98 1.47 -7.47
N SER A 96 1.70 1.63 -8.56
CA SER A 96 3.12 1.95 -8.58
C SER A 96 3.45 2.96 -9.68
N ASP A 97 4.54 3.71 -9.49
CA ASP A 97 5.21 4.53 -10.50
C ASP A 97 6.59 3.97 -10.87
N PHE A 98 6.81 2.68 -10.57
CA PHE A 98 8.07 1.98 -10.83
C PHE A 98 8.54 2.16 -12.29
N GLY A 99 9.78 2.61 -12.46
CA GLY A 99 10.39 2.78 -13.77
C GLY A 99 9.81 3.95 -14.61
N ILE A 100 8.95 4.77 -14.02
CA ILE A 100 8.40 5.97 -14.67
C ILE A 100 9.13 7.22 -14.13
N PRO A 101 9.67 8.05 -14.99
CA PRO A 101 10.29 9.31 -14.57
C PRO A 101 9.26 10.21 -13.86
N LYS A 102 9.66 10.83 -12.74
CA LYS A 102 8.77 11.76 -12.04
C LYS A 102 8.43 12.94 -12.96
N PRO A 103 7.13 13.27 -13.10
CA PRO A 103 6.68 14.40 -13.88
C PRO A 103 7.34 15.71 -13.41
N LYS A 104 7.83 16.51 -14.33
CA LYS A 104 8.47 17.78 -14.00
C LYS A 104 7.41 18.86 -13.86
N ARG A 105 7.47 19.59 -12.75
CA ARG A 105 6.58 20.73 -12.55
C ARG A 105 6.84 21.83 -13.59
N ALA A 106 5.77 22.39 -14.16
CA ALA A 106 5.86 23.52 -15.05
C ALA A 106 6.47 24.74 -14.33
N GLU A 107 7.46 25.39 -14.97
CA GLU A 107 8.21 26.52 -14.39
C GLU A 107 7.52 27.88 -14.63
N ASN A 108 6.64 27.96 -15.64
CA ASN A 108 6.01 29.18 -16.04
C ASN A 108 4.85 29.63 -15.15
N GLU A 109 4.50 30.92 -15.24
CA GLU A 109 3.30 31.50 -14.63
C GLU A 109 2.03 30.88 -15.19
N SER A 110 0.86 31.20 -14.60
CA SER A 110 -0.43 30.65 -14.97
C SER A 110 -0.68 30.72 -16.48
N GLN A 111 -1.11 29.61 -17.07
CA GLN A 111 -1.46 29.53 -18.49
C GLN A 111 -2.97 29.81 -18.64
N PRO A 112 -3.40 30.47 -19.73
CA PRO A 112 -4.79 30.67 -20.00
C PRO A 112 -5.50 29.33 -20.20
N GLN A 113 -6.79 29.29 -19.90
CA GLN A 113 -7.61 28.09 -20.11
C GLN A 113 -7.68 27.70 -21.58
N TYR A 114 -7.70 28.69 -22.45
CA TYR A 114 -7.67 28.51 -23.89
C TYR A 114 -6.44 29.19 -24.49
N ASP A 115 -5.73 28.46 -25.32
CA ASP A 115 -4.65 28.96 -26.14
C ASP A 115 -4.97 28.69 -27.62
N ALA A 116 -5.30 29.72 -28.36
CA ALA A 116 -5.63 29.62 -29.79
C ALA A 116 -4.44 29.12 -30.67
N GLY A 117 -3.22 29.16 -30.13
CA GLY A 117 -2.03 28.58 -30.75
C GLY A 117 -1.87 27.08 -30.55
N ARG A 118 -2.65 26.48 -29.69
CA ARG A 118 -2.66 25.03 -29.53
C ARG A 118 -3.49 24.36 -30.60
N GLU A 119 -2.85 23.53 -31.38
CA GLU A 119 -3.58 22.57 -32.22
C GLU A 119 -4.29 21.57 -31.33
N GLY A 120 -5.60 21.46 -31.47
CA GLY A 120 -6.47 20.78 -30.49
C GLY A 120 -6.44 19.26 -30.56
N TYR A 121 -5.59 18.68 -29.76
CA TYR A 121 -5.65 17.24 -29.48
C TYR A 121 -6.39 16.94 -28.18
N TYR A 122 -6.52 17.93 -27.30
CA TYR A 122 -7.28 17.92 -26.05
C TYR A 122 -7.45 19.36 -25.55
N TRP A 123 -8.56 19.63 -24.91
CA TRP A 123 -8.88 20.98 -24.45
C TRP A 123 -8.43 21.28 -23.01
N ASN A 124 -8.11 20.24 -22.23
CA ASN A 124 -7.63 20.39 -20.87
C ASN A 124 -6.38 19.53 -20.62
N ASP A 125 -5.32 20.18 -20.14
CA ASP A 125 -4.01 19.54 -19.92
C ASP A 125 -4.00 18.48 -18.83
N HIS A 126 -5.01 18.47 -17.96
CA HIS A 126 -5.13 17.52 -16.88
C HIS A 126 -5.86 16.25 -17.30
N ILE A 127 -6.45 16.24 -18.52
CA ILE A 127 -7.17 15.11 -19.10
C ILE A 127 -6.30 14.46 -20.19
N ARG A 128 -5.56 13.40 -19.82
CA ARG A 128 -4.56 12.78 -20.68
C ARG A 128 -4.73 11.25 -20.82
N PRO A 129 -5.95 10.76 -21.18
CA PRO A 129 -6.17 9.33 -21.37
C PRO A 129 -5.33 8.72 -22.51
N ASP A 130 -4.77 9.55 -23.38
CA ASP A 130 -3.85 9.20 -24.47
C ASP A 130 -2.41 8.89 -24.02
N THR A 131 -2.07 9.14 -22.76
CA THR A 131 -0.76 8.80 -22.19
C THR A 131 -0.65 7.30 -21.99
N ASP A 132 0.35 6.66 -22.61
CA ASP A 132 0.64 5.25 -22.41
C ASP A 132 1.90 5.07 -21.55
N ALA A 133 1.80 4.42 -20.40
CA ALA A 133 2.93 4.19 -19.48
C ALA A 133 4.12 3.49 -20.16
N VAL A 134 3.84 2.59 -21.12
CA VAL A 134 4.87 1.85 -21.84
C VAL A 134 5.84 2.77 -22.61
N ALA A 135 5.38 3.95 -23.04
CA ALA A 135 6.22 4.93 -23.76
C ALA A 135 7.21 5.67 -22.82
N HIS A 136 6.97 5.65 -21.53
CA HIS A 136 7.76 6.35 -20.50
C HIS A 136 8.57 5.38 -19.62
N PHE A 137 8.34 4.09 -19.76
CA PHE A 137 8.92 3.06 -18.90
C PHE A 137 10.41 2.84 -19.18
N SER A 138 11.20 2.78 -18.12
CA SER A 138 12.59 2.31 -18.11
C SER A 138 12.89 1.58 -16.83
N PHE A 139 13.39 0.33 -16.92
CA PHE A 139 13.60 -0.51 -15.77
C PHE A 139 14.70 0.02 -14.84
N ASP A 140 14.37 0.29 -13.58
CA ASP A 140 15.31 0.66 -12.52
C ASP A 140 15.64 -0.55 -11.65
N SER A 141 16.86 -1.08 -11.80
CA SER A 141 17.31 -2.26 -11.05
C SER A 141 17.48 -2.01 -9.55
N LYS A 142 17.78 -0.76 -9.14
CA LYS A 142 17.93 -0.41 -7.72
C LYS A 142 16.58 -0.28 -7.03
N GLU A 143 15.62 0.28 -7.72
CA GLU A 143 14.26 0.35 -7.21
C GLU A 143 13.63 -1.05 -7.17
N ALA A 144 13.80 -1.86 -8.23
CA ALA A 144 13.36 -3.26 -8.25
C ALA A 144 13.92 -4.08 -7.09
N GLU A 145 15.15 -3.81 -6.66
CA GLU A 145 15.75 -4.49 -5.52
C GLU A 145 14.98 -4.26 -4.21
N LYS A 146 14.44 -3.07 -3.97
CA LYS A 146 13.60 -2.78 -2.80
C LYS A 146 12.30 -3.57 -2.82
N PHE A 147 11.66 -3.65 -3.99
CA PHE A 147 10.47 -4.48 -4.19
C PHE A 147 10.78 -5.97 -3.95
N HIS A 148 11.90 -6.46 -4.50
CA HIS A 148 12.31 -7.86 -4.28
C HIS A 148 12.52 -8.20 -2.81
N LYS A 149 13.15 -7.30 -2.04
CA LYS A 149 13.37 -7.47 -0.59
C LYS A 149 12.07 -7.47 0.21
N ALA A 150 11.03 -6.82 -0.29
CA ALA A 150 9.69 -6.84 0.28
C ALA A 150 8.83 -8.04 -0.20
N GLY A 151 9.33 -8.84 -1.17
CA GLY A 151 8.66 -10.02 -1.70
C GLY A 151 7.84 -9.77 -2.97
N PHE A 152 7.84 -8.57 -3.53
CA PHE A 152 7.13 -8.26 -4.77
C PHE A 152 7.88 -8.77 -5.99
N GLY A 153 7.14 -9.32 -6.93
CA GLY A 153 7.66 -9.79 -8.23
C GLY A 153 6.97 -9.14 -9.43
N VAL A 154 5.83 -8.48 -9.21
CA VAL A 154 5.05 -7.84 -10.27
C VAL A 154 4.49 -6.51 -9.75
N VAL A 155 4.54 -5.50 -10.59
CA VAL A 155 3.94 -4.18 -10.33
C VAL A 155 3.07 -3.75 -11.50
N ASN A 156 1.97 -3.04 -11.23
CA ASN A 156 1.19 -2.32 -12.21
C ASN A 156 1.58 -0.85 -12.12
N THR A 157 2.30 -0.36 -13.13
CA THR A 157 2.91 0.97 -13.12
C THR A 157 2.22 1.92 -14.09
N HIS A 158 2.21 3.21 -13.76
CA HIS A 158 1.54 4.26 -14.55
C HIS A 158 2.25 5.61 -14.39
N VAL A 159 1.92 6.57 -15.22
CA VAL A 159 2.37 7.96 -15.08
C VAL A 159 1.48 8.64 -14.01
N PRO A 160 2.00 8.99 -12.81
CA PRO A 160 1.19 9.49 -11.70
C PRO A 160 0.93 11.01 -11.81
N ASP A 161 0.38 11.47 -12.93
CA ASP A 161 0.19 12.89 -13.20
C ASP A 161 -1.13 13.18 -13.93
N GLY A 162 -1.91 14.12 -13.42
CA GLY A 162 -3.18 14.56 -14.00
C GLY A 162 -4.43 13.89 -13.43
N ILE A 163 -5.57 14.33 -13.91
CA ILE A 163 -6.91 13.86 -13.48
C ILE A 163 -7.24 12.55 -14.19
N ILE A 164 -7.15 12.49 -15.51
CA ILE A 164 -7.16 11.25 -16.28
C ILE A 164 -5.75 11.03 -16.78
N ARG A 165 -5.08 10.00 -16.23
CA ARG A 165 -3.63 9.82 -16.33
C ARG A 165 -3.19 8.94 -17.49
N GLY A 166 -4.17 8.30 -18.18
CA GLY A 166 -3.88 7.35 -19.24
C GLY A 166 -3.67 5.92 -18.75
N THR A 167 -3.01 5.10 -19.58
CA THR A 167 -2.91 3.67 -19.33
C THR A 167 -1.75 3.29 -18.43
N GLY A 168 -1.99 2.28 -17.60
CA GLY A 168 -0.94 1.56 -16.89
C GLY A 168 -0.49 0.29 -17.62
N MET A 169 0.61 -0.25 -17.18
CA MET A 169 1.22 -1.48 -17.70
C MET A 169 1.60 -2.43 -16.56
N LEU A 170 1.46 -3.73 -16.81
CA LEU A 170 1.83 -4.77 -15.86
C LEU A 170 3.26 -5.25 -16.15
N VAL A 171 4.14 -5.14 -15.17
CA VAL A 171 5.57 -5.41 -15.31
C VAL A 171 6.01 -6.47 -14.32
N ALA A 172 6.71 -7.49 -14.81
CA ALA A 172 7.47 -8.41 -13.98
C ALA A 172 8.83 -7.78 -13.61
N LEU A 173 9.20 -7.84 -12.35
CA LEU A 173 10.47 -7.29 -11.84
C LEU A 173 11.64 -8.25 -12.10
N THR A 174 11.67 -8.90 -13.26
CA THR A 174 12.62 -9.96 -13.59
C THR A 174 14.03 -9.38 -13.69
N PRO A 175 15.03 -9.94 -12.97
CA PRO A 175 16.40 -9.52 -13.12
C PRO A 175 16.95 -9.82 -14.53
N GLU A 176 17.81 -8.94 -15.03
CA GLU A 176 18.71 -9.19 -16.16
C GLU A 176 18.08 -9.80 -17.45
N VAL A 177 16.84 -9.39 -17.78
CA VAL A 177 16.19 -9.71 -19.06
C VAL A 177 15.93 -8.46 -19.88
N SER A 178 15.52 -8.60 -21.15
CA SER A 178 15.14 -7.46 -21.99
C SER A 178 13.88 -6.77 -21.46
N GLU A 179 13.68 -5.48 -21.75
CA GLU A 179 12.48 -4.76 -21.31
C GLU A 179 11.20 -5.40 -21.85
N GLY A 180 11.20 -5.82 -23.11
CA GLY A 180 10.03 -6.47 -23.71
C GLY A 180 9.64 -7.79 -23.02
N ASP A 181 10.60 -8.52 -22.46
CA ASP A 181 10.34 -9.78 -21.74
C ASP A 181 9.70 -9.57 -20.37
N ARG A 182 9.87 -8.36 -19.78
CA ARG A 182 9.28 -7.99 -18.47
C ARG A 182 7.82 -7.58 -18.58
N ILE A 183 7.40 -7.06 -19.72
CA ILE A 183 6.06 -6.52 -19.90
C ILE A 183 5.08 -7.67 -20.04
N LEU A 184 4.24 -7.85 -19.01
CA LEU A 184 3.19 -8.87 -19.00
C LEU A 184 1.92 -8.40 -19.69
N ASP A 185 1.64 -7.09 -19.61
CA ASP A 185 0.53 -6.42 -20.30
C ASP A 185 0.89 -4.94 -20.52
N GLN A 186 0.81 -4.49 -21.76
CA GLN A 186 1.14 -3.10 -22.14
C GLN A 186 0.04 -2.09 -21.75
N ARG A 187 -1.20 -2.57 -21.57
CA ARG A 187 -2.38 -1.75 -21.33
C ARG A 187 -3.32 -2.46 -20.36
N SER A 188 -2.87 -2.64 -19.13
CA SER A 188 -3.56 -3.40 -18.11
C SER A 188 -4.72 -2.65 -17.44
N SER A 189 -4.64 -1.32 -17.42
CA SER A 189 -5.54 -0.46 -16.64
C SER A 189 -5.54 0.97 -17.16
N GLN A 190 -6.50 1.79 -16.73
CA GLN A 190 -6.48 3.25 -16.86
C GLN A 190 -6.49 3.87 -15.46
N TYR A 191 -5.74 4.94 -15.27
CA TYR A 191 -5.61 5.62 -13.98
C TYR A 191 -6.26 6.99 -13.99
N LEU A 192 -6.92 7.31 -12.88
CA LEU A 192 -7.56 8.59 -12.62
C LEU A 192 -7.20 9.09 -11.22
N SER A 193 -7.39 10.38 -10.98
CA SER A 193 -7.34 11.01 -9.66
C SER A 193 -8.09 12.33 -9.65
N PHE A 194 -8.17 12.96 -8.47
CA PHE A 194 -8.63 14.34 -8.36
C PHE A 194 -7.50 15.37 -8.47
N ASP A 195 -6.25 14.92 -8.66
CA ASP A 195 -5.08 15.80 -8.71
C ASP A 195 -4.84 16.34 -10.10
N LYS A 196 -4.57 17.63 -10.19
CA LYS A 196 -4.15 18.28 -11.43
C LYS A 196 -2.76 17.82 -11.88
N SER A 197 -2.51 17.85 -13.18
CA SER A 197 -1.15 17.68 -13.69
C SER A 197 -0.21 18.76 -13.14
N VAL A 198 0.96 18.36 -12.66
CA VAL A 198 2.02 19.28 -12.26
C VAL A 198 2.75 19.87 -13.46
N GLN A 199 2.57 19.30 -14.64
CA GLN A 199 3.21 19.72 -15.89
C GLN A 199 2.48 20.89 -16.59
N SER A 200 1.29 21.27 -16.11
CA SER A 200 0.51 22.38 -16.63
C SER A 200 0.21 23.42 -15.57
N ARG A 201 0.04 24.66 -16.02
CA ARG A 201 -0.42 25.81 -15.22
C ARG A 201 -1.81 26.27 -15.63
N GLN A 202 -2.52 25.47 -16.42
CA GLN A 202 -3.89 25.73 -16.79
C GLN A 202 -4.77 25.93 -15.54
N SER A 203 -5.61 26.97 -15.53
CA SER A 203 -6.29 27.41 -14.31
C SER A 203 -7.37 26.45 -13.84
N TYR A 204 -8.21 25.97 -14.77
CA TYR A 204 -9.33 25.08 -14.42
C TYR A 204 -8.94 23.61 -14.45
N PRO A 205 -9.37 22.79 -13.44
CA PRO A 205 -10.14 23.13 -12.25
C PRO A 205 -9.24 23.65 -11.10
N THR A 206 -9.85 24.33 -10.11
CA THR A 206 -9.14 24.76 -8.88
C THR A 206 -9.61 24.04 -7.62
N SER A 207 -10.69 23.26 -7.72
CA SER A 207 -11.35 22.59 -6.60
C SER A 207 -11.72 21.14 -6.93
N ILE A 208 -12.11 20.37 -5.89
CA ILE A 208 -12.64 19.02 -6.05
C ILE A 208 -13.93 19.03 -6.87
N MET A 209 -14.86 19.96 -6.61
CA MET A 209 -16.11 20.06 -7.37
C MET A 209 -15.85 20.37 -8.85
N GLY A 210 -14.88 21.23 -9.15
CA GLY A 210 -14.47 21.49 -10.54
C GLY A 210 -13.83 20.27 -11.19
N THR A 211 -13.03 19.50 -10.43
CA THR A 211 -12.45 18.25 -10.94
C THR A 211 -13.53 17.21 -11.24
N MET A 212 -14.52 17.05 -10.36
CA MET A 212 -15.65 16.13 -10.60
C MET A 212 -16.47 16.55 -11.82
N ALA A 213 -16.77 17.86 -11.96
CA ALA A 213 -17.46 18.40 -13.13
C ALA A 213 -16.65 18.15 -14.42
N LEU A 214 -15.32 18.34 -14.39
CA LEU A 214 -14.44 18.07 -15.50
C LEU A 214 -14.40 16.60 -15.92
N ILE A 215 -14.41 15.67 -14.97
CA ILE A 215 -14.47 14.23 -15.26
C ILE A 215 -15.81 13.89 -15.92
N ARG A 216 -16.94 14.40 -15.39
CA ARG A 216 -18.27 14.22 -15.99
C ARG A 216 -18.29 14.74 -17.42
N GLN A 217 -17.78 15.95 -17.63
CA GLN A 217 -17.69 16.54 -18.97
C GLN A 217 -16.86 15.68 -19.92
N ALA A 218 -15.70 15.18 -19.46
CA ALA A 218 -14.84 14.32 -20.28
C ALA A 218 -15.54 13.02 -20.72
N TYR A 219 -16.34 12.41 -19.84
CA TYR A 219 -17.09 11.22 -20.19
C TYR A 219 -18.26 11.51 -21.14
N LEU A 220 -19.01 12.61 -20.93
CA LEU A 220 -20.07 13.04 -21.83
C LEU A 220 -19.52 13.41 -23.23
N ASP A 221 -18.39 14.10 -23.28
CA ASP A 221 -17.72 14.46 -24.53
C ASP A 221 -17.22 13.21 -25.26
N ALA A 222 -16.68 12.22 -24.52
CA ALA A 222 -16.22 10.96 -25.10
C ALA A 222 -17.41 10.16 -25.70
N GLU A 223 -18.56 10.15 -25.04
CA GLU A 223 -19.76 9.51 -25.55
C GLU A 223 -20.27 10.23 -26.81
N TRP A 224 -20.33 11.58 -26.77
CA TRP A 224 -20.72 12.40 -27.93
C TRP A 224 -19.75 12.18 -29.12
N TYR A 225 -18.43 12.11 -28.85
CA TYR A 225 -17.41 11.83 -29.85
C TYR A 225 -17.57 10.45 -30.49
N ALA A 226 -17.84 9.43 -29.68
CA ALA A 226 -18.09 8.05 -30.14
C ALA A 226 -19.32 7.96 -31.05
N GLY A 227 -20.30 8.87 -30.89
CA GLY A 227 -21.45 9.00 -31.75
C GLY A 227 -21.18 9.54 -33.15
N GLY A 228 -19.91 9.89 -33.47
CA GLY A 228 -19.49 10.41 -34.77
C GLY A 228 -19.91 11.86 -35.01
N ASN A 229 -20.17 12.63 -33.96
CA ASN A 229 -20.64 14.02 -34.02
C ASN A 229 -19.54 15.06 -34.19
N ALA A 230 -18.25 14.65 -34.04
CA ALA A 230 -17.12 15.56 -34.14
C ALA A 230 -16.58 15.66 -35.57
N ASP A 231 -16.33 16.91 -36.01
CA ASP A 231 -15.68 17.16 -37.31
C ASP A 231 -14.15 16.95 -37.26
N ASN A 232 -13.55 17.10 -36.09
CA ASN A 232 -12.12 17.01 -35.88
C ASN A 232 -11.76 15.80 -35.00
N LYS A 233 -10.53 15.29 -35.17
CA LYS A 233 -9.99 14.22 -34.34
C LYS A 233 -9.54 14.78 -33.00
N ASP A 234 -10.01 14.17 -31.90
CA ASP A 234 -9.56 14.39 -30.54
C ASP A 234 -8.92 13.12 -30.00
N LEU A 235 -7.60 13.18 -29.73
CA LEU A 235 -6.83 12.00 -29.28
C LEU A 235 -7.19 11.59 -27.86
N ALA A 236 -7.52 12.55 -26.99
CA ALA A 236 -7.91 12.25 -25.62
C ALA A 236 -9.26 11.54 -25.55
N LEU A 237 -10.28 12.03 -26.29
CA LEU A 237 -11.61 11.42 -26.33
C LEU A 237 -11.56 10.04 -27.02
N GLU A 238 -10.78 9.90 -28.09
CA GLU A 238 -10.55 8.60 -28.75
C GLU A 238 -9.92 7.59 -27.79
N ALA A 239 -8.89 8.04 -27.04
CA ALA A 239 -8.21 7.19 -26.07
C ALA A 239 -9.12 6.84 -24.89
N LEU A 240 -9.92 7.79 -24.38
CA LEU A 240 -10.86 7.54 -23.28
C LEU A 240 -11.87 6.47 -23.67
N ASN A 241 -12.46 6.55 -24.87
CA ASN A 241 -13.36 5.53 -25.41
C ASN A 241 -12.67 4.15 -25.58
N LYS A 242 -11.43 4.15 -26.04
CA LYS A 242 -10.63 2.91 -26.21
C LYS A 242 -10.28 2.25 -24.88
N ASN A 243 -10.11 3.05 -23.83
CA ASN A 243 -9.66 2.58 -22.51
C ASN A 243 -10.82 2.15 -21.60
N LYS A 244 -12.08 2.39 -21.96
CA LYS A 244 -13.25 2.14 -21.10
C LYS A 244 -13.39 0.71 -20.59
N ASP A 245 -12.90 -0.26 -21.35
CA ASP A 245 -12.97 -1.69 -21.02
C ASP A 245 -11.76 -2.18 -20.18
N LEU A 246 -10.77 -1.30 -19.93
CA LEU A 246 -9.65 -1.59 -19.04
C LEU A 246 -10.10 -1.49 -17.59
N VAL A 247 -9.29 -2.09 -16.68
CA VAL A 247 -9.50 -1.87 -15.25
C VAL A 247 -9.28 -0.41 -14.93
N GLN A 248 -10.32 0.25 -14.40
CA GLN A 248 -10.31 1.67 -14.06
C GLN A 248 -9.84 1.85 -12.62
N ILE A 249 -8.68 2.46 -12.38
CA ILE A 249 -8.09 2.67 -11.06
C ILE A 249 -8.14 4.15 -10.71
N PHE A 250 -8.86 4.50 -9.65
CA PHE A 250 -9.00 5.87 -9.19
C PHE A 250 -8.17 6.10 -7.91
N ALA A 251 -7.19 7.00 -8.00
CA ALA A 251 -6.35 7.36 -6.86
C ALA A 251 -7.00 8.44 -6.00
N THR A 252 -7.07 8.20 -4.69
CA THR A 252 -7.61 9.13 -3.71
C THR A 252 -6.68 9.28 -2.51
N ASP A 253 -6.87 10.31 -1.71
CA ASP A 253 -6.04 10.67 -0.56
C ASP A 253 -6.80 10.70 0.78
N ASN A 254 -8.14 10.64 0.73
CA ASN A 254 -8.98 10.67 1.92
C ASN A 254 -10.32 9.95 1.68
N LEU A 255 -10.99 9.61 2.76
CA LEU A 255 -12.25 8.85 2.76
C LEU A 255 -13.36 9.53 1.94
N LEU A 256 -13.49 10.86 2.00
CA LEU A 256 -14.55 11.55 1.24
C LEU A 256 -14.27 11.46 -0.26
N ASN A 257 -13.00 11.54 -0.67
CA ASN A 257 -12.62 11.40 -2.07
C ASN A 257 -12.81 9.96 -2.58
N GLU A 258 -12.66 8.94 -1.71
CA GLU A 258 -13.02 7.56 -2.06
C GLU A 258 -14.51 7.45 -2.46
N LEU A 259 -15.40 8.04 -1.64
CA LEU A 259 -16.83 8.02 -1.89
C LEU A 259 -17.23 8.91 -3.08
N ARG A 260 -16.52 10.03 -3.30
CA ARG A 260 -16.73 10.89 -4.48
C ARG A 260 -16.32 10.19 -5.77
N ALA A 261 -15.21 9.44 -5.75
CA ALA A 261 -14.79 8.64 -6.90
C ALA A 261 -15.85 7.59 -7.24
N ASP A 262 -16.37 6.88 -6.24
CA ASP A 262 -17.46 5.92 -6.40
C ASP A 262 -18.72 6.58 -7.01
N LYS A 263 -19.16 7.73 -6.44
CA LYS A 263 -20.30 8.51 -6.96
C LYS A 263 -20.15 8.82 -8.45
N VAL A 264 -18.99 9.34 -8.86
CA VAL A 264 -18.77 9.66 -10.30
C VAL A 264 -18.76 8.38 -11.13
N GLY A 265 -18.18 7.28 -10.63
CA GLY A 265 -18.21 5.99 -11.32
C GLY A 265 -19.64 5.48 -11.54
N ASP A 266 -20.47 5.53 -10.52
CA ASP A 266 -21.89 5.09 -10.57
C ASP A 266 -22.70 5.88 -11.60
N GLU A 267 -22.46 7.19 -11.72
CA GLU A 267 -23.14 8.06 -12.71
C GLU A 267 -22.90 7.60 -14.16
N PHE A 268 -21.75 6.99 -14.44
CA PHE A 268 -21.37 6.52 -15.79
C PHE A 268 -21.32 4.99 -15.90
N GLY A 269 -21.77 4.26 -14.88
CA GLY A 269 -21.74 2.80 -14.87
C GLY A 269 -20.33 2.21 -14.85
N ILE A 270 -19.37 2.93 -14.30
CA ILE A 270 -17.97 2.53 -14.20
C ILE A 270 -17.66 2.06 -12.78
N GLN A 271 -17.31 0.79 -12.61
CA GLN A 271 -16.84 0.28 -11.33
C GLN A 271 -15.33 0.57 -11.17
N TYR A 272 -14.98 1.53 -10.35
CA TYR A 272 -13.58 1.82 -10.04
C TYR A 272 -12.99 0.81 -9.07
N VAL A 273 -11.71 0.55 -9.25
CA VAL A 273 -10.79 0.08 -8.21
C VAL A 273 -10.22 1.33 -7.54
N ILE A 274 -10.41 1.49 -6.25
CA ILE A 274 -10.11 2.76 -5.56
C ILE A 274 -8.82 2.60 -4.75
N VAL A 275 -7.86 3.49 -4.98
CA VAL A 275 -6.70 3.60 -4.09
C VAL A 275 -7.16 4.30 -2.81
N GLY A 276 -7.21 3.54 -1.74
CA GLY A 276 -7.74 4.00 -0.45
C GLY A 276 -6.76 4.86 0.35
N SER A 277 -7.29 5.48 1.38
CA SER A 277 -6.54 6.34 2.30
C SER A 277 -6.05 5.63 3.57
N GLY A 278 -6.48 4.38 3.80
CA GLY A 278 -6.27 3.66 5.05
C GLY A 278 -7.25 4.07 6.16
N LYS A 279 -8.31 4.81 5.83
CA LYS A 279 -9.35 5.32 6.74
C LYS A 279 -10.75 4.75 6.46
N GLU A 280 -10.85 3.74 5.62
CA GLU A 280 -12.09 3.11 5.16
C GLU A 280 -12.94 2.60 6.34
N TYR A 281 -12.29 2.21 7.45
CA TYR A 281 -12.94 1.76 8.69
C TYR A 281 -13.93 2.77 9.28
N GLN A 282 -13.80 4.07 8.97
CA GLN A 282 -14.65 5.11 9.54
C GLN A 282 -16.09 5.07 8.99
N ARG A 283 -16.28 4.55 7.77
CA ARG A 283 -17.59 4.48 7.08
C ARG A 283 -17.76 3.16 6.33
N LEU A 284 -17.49 2.05 7.02
CA LEU A 284 -17.57 0.70 6.43
C LEU A 284 -18.87 0.39 5.71
N ASP A 285 -19.97 0.96 6.15
CA ASP A 285 -21.27 0.83 5.48
C ASP A 285 -21.26 1.39 4.05
N LYS A 286 -20.69 2.58 3.86
CA LYS A 286 -20.56 3.24 2.55
C LYS A 286 -19.48 2.57 1.69
N ILE A 287 -18.34 2.28 2.29
CA ILE A 287 -17.24 1.54 1.64
C ILE A 287 -17.71 0.16 1.14
N LYS A 288 -18.51 -0.54 1.91
CA LYS A 288 -19.12 -1.81 1.45
C LYS A 288 -20.14 -1.61 0.36
N ALA A 289 -20.95 -0.55 0.43
CA ALA A 289 -21.98 -0.26 -0.55
C ALA A 289 -21.42 0.07 -1.94
N SER A 290 -20.19 0.64 -2.01
CA SER A 290 -19.51 0.95 -3.27
C SER A 290 -19.18 -0.29 -4.12
N ASN A 291 -19.17 -1.48 -3.56
CA ASN A 291 -18.72 -2.73 -4.20
C ASN A 291 -17.30 -2.65 -4.82
N ALA A 292 -16.54 -1.61 -4.54
CA ALA A 292 -15.21 -1.40 -5.05
C ALA A 292 -14.19 -2.37 -4.44
N THR A 293 -13.13 -2.67 -5.20
CA THR A 293 -11.90 -3.24 -4.66
C THR A 293 -10.99 -2.09 -4.26
N TYR A 294 -10.47 -2.13 -3.03
CA TYR A 294 -9.59 -1.08 -2.51
C TYR A 294 -8.12 -1.48 -2.63
N ILE A 295 -7.27 -0.57 -3.10
CA ILE A 295 -5.81 -0.69 -3.04
C ILE A 295 -5.35 0.11 -1.82
N VAL A 296 -5.04 -0.58 -0.72
CA VAL A 296 -4.79 0.08 0.56
C VAL A 296 -3.30 0.24 0.83
N PRO A 297 -2.80 1.47 1.01
CA PRO A 297 -1.42 1.70 1.42
C PRO A 297 -1.20 1.25 2.87
N LEU A 298 -0.09 0.56 3.13
CA LEU A 298 0.30 0.13 4.48
C LEU A 298 1.00 1.25 5.25
N LYS A 299 0.38 2.43 5.28
CA LYS A 299 0.89 3.60 5.99
C LYS A 299 0.06 3.85 7.24
N PHE A 300 0.73 3.89 8.40
CA PHE A 300 0.08 4.18 9.68
C PHE A 300 0.61 5.50 10.25
N PRO A 301 -0.22 6.24 11.02
CA PRO A 301 0.25 7.40 11.74
C PRO A 301 1.41 7.04 12.70
N GLU A 302 2.42 7.89 12.74
CA GLU A 302 3.51 7.77 13.70
C GLU A 302 3.03 8.05 15.12
N ALA A 303 3.79 7.59 16.11
CA ALA A 303 3.50 7.89 17.51
C ALA A 303 3.73 9.39 17.77
N TYR A 304 2.78 10.00 18.46
CA TYR A 304 2.90 11.40 18.86
C TYR A 304 3.79 11.55 20.08
N ASP A 305 4.53 12.66 20.16
CA ASP A 305 5.25 13.06 21.37
C ASP A 305 4.25 13.55 22.41
N VAL A 306 3.94 12.69 23.38
CA VAL A 306 3.04 12.99 24.50
C VAL A 306 3.82 13.24 25.80
N GLU A 307 5.15 13.14 25.79
CA GLU A 307 5.99 13.47 26.95
C GLU A 307 6.06 14.99 27.16
N ASN A 308 6.00 15.74 26.07
CA ASN A 308 5.91 17.20 26.10
C ASN A 308 4.45 17.65 26.31
N PRO A 309 4.07 18.25 27.47
CA PRO A 309 2.71 18.63 27.76
C PRO A 309 2.10 19.64 26.77
N TYR A 310 2.95 20.49 26.18
CA TYR A 310 2.50 21.48 25.20
C TYR A 310 2.09 20.82 23.89
N LEU A 311 2.87 19.85 23.42
CA LEU A 311 2.55 19.07 22.21
C LEU A 311 1.34 18.17 22.46
N ALA A 312 1.28 17.51 23.61
CA ALA A 312 0.15 16.66 24.00
C ALA A 312 -1.18 17.42 23.99
N ASN A 313 -1.19 18.70 24.45
CA ASN A 313 -2.39 19.54 24.46
C ASN A 313 -2.84 19.99 23.06
N GLN A 314 -2.00 19.91 22.04
CA GLN A 314 -2.34 20.26 20.66
C GLN A 314 -2.99 19.10 19.89
N LEU A 315 -2.89 17.87 20.40
CA LEU A 315 -3.45 16.70 19.74
C LEU A 315 -4.98 16.71 19.83
N SER A 316 -5.62 16.66 18.68
CA SER A 316 -7.06 16.51 18.60
C SER A 316 -7.50 15.07 18.91
N LEU A 317 -8.75 14.90 19.36
CA LEU A 317 -9.34 13.58 19.54
C LEU A 317 -9.40 12.79 18.22
N LYS A 318 -9.54 13.47 17.07
CA LYS A 318 -9.48 12.86 15.73
C LYS A 318 -8.13 12.18 15.50
N GLU A 319 -7.02 12.90 15.72
CA GLU A 319 -5.67 12.37 15.52
C GLU A 319 -5.38 11.19 16.45
N MET A 320 -5.77 11.27 17.73
CA MET A 320 -5.58 10.16 18.66
C MET A 320 -6.39 8.92 18.27
N ARG A 321 -7.63 9.10 17.77
CA ARG A 321 -8.45 7.99 17.25
C ARG A 321 -7.84 7.39 16.01
N GLU A 322 -7.42 8.20 15.04
CA GLU A 322 -6.79 7.74 13.82
C GLU A 322 -5.53 6.92 14.12
N TRP A 323 -4.68 7.39 15.04
CA TRP A 323 -3.50 6.65 15.47
C TRP A 323 -3.84 5.27 16.08
N ASN A 324 -4.87 5.21 16.91
CA ASN A 324 -5.29 3.96 17.58
C ASN A 324 -5.99 2.99 16.62
N GLN A 325 -6.82 3.50 15.70
CA GLN A 325 -7.73 2.70 14.86
C GLN A 325 -7.10 2.26 13.53
N ALA A 326 -6.23 3.08 12.92
CA ALA A 326 -5.70 2.85 11.57
C ALA A 326 -5.07 1.46 11.39
N PRO A 327 -4.30 0.89 12.33
CA PRO A 327 -3.74 -0.46 12.15
C PRO A 327 -4.79 -1.57 12.04
N ALA A 328 -6.01 -1.34 12.55
CA ALA A 328 -7.12 -2.30 12.49
C ALA A 328 -7.95 -2.18 11.18
N ASN A 329 -7.68 -1.21 10.32
CA ASN A 329 -8.44 -0.98 9.09
C ASN A 329 -8.61 -2.25 8.25
N LEU A 330 -7.51 -2.93 7.95
CA LEU A 330 -7.52 -4.13 7.10
C LEU A 330 -8.32 -5.30 7.70
N LYS A 331 -8.27 -5.46 9.04
CA LYS A 331 -9.14 -6.39 9.77
C LYS A 331 -10.60 -6.05 9.53
N MET A 332 -10.96 -4.77 9.69
CA MET A 332 -12.35 -4.32 9.56
C MET A 332 -12.87 -4.49 8.12
N LEU A 333 -12.06 -4.21 7.11
CA LEU A 333 -12.37 -4.49 5.70
C LEU A 333 -12.61 -5.99 5.48
N ALA A 334 -11.70 -6.84 5.97
CA ALA A 334 -11.78 -8.30 5.82
C ALA A 334 -13.05 -8.88 6.48
N GLU A 335 -13.38 -8.44 7.71
CA GLU A 335 -14.57 -8.87 8.45
C GLU A 335 -15.87 -8.44 7.78
N ASN A 336 -15.87 -7.34 7.03
CA ASN A 336 -17.01 -6.84 6.27
C ASN A 336 -17.05 -7.34 4.82
N ASN A 337 -16.14 -8.24 4.43
CA ASN A 337 -16.02 -8.80 3.07
C ASN A 337 -15.80 -7.73 1.98
N VAL A 338 -15.16 -6.62 2.32
CA VAL A 338 -14.69 -5.64 1.34
C VAL A 338 -13.41 -6.17 0.71
N PRO A 339 -13.35 -6.35 -0.62
CA PRO A 339 -12.14 -6.82 -1.28
C PRO A 339 -11.06 -5.73 -1.26
N PHE A 340 -9.81 -6.12 -0.93
CA PHE A 340 -8.70 -5.18 -0.93
C PHE A 340 -7.39 -5.84 -1.36
N THR A 341 -6.49 -5.02 -1.88
CA THR A 341 -5.08 -5.33 -2.17
C THR A 341 -4.19 -4.38 -1.37
N LEU A 342 -2.92 -4.72 -1.27
CA LEU A 342 -1.94 -3.90 -0.55
C LEU A 342 -0.95 -3.28 -1.54
N THR A 343 -0.53 -2.05 -1.26
CA THR A 343 0.48 -1.34 -2.06
C THR A 343 1.62 -0.82 -1.18
N THR A 344 2.78 -0.68 -1.79
CA THR A 344 3.95 -0.01 -1.20
C THR A 344 3.89 1.51 -1.35
N HIS A 345 2.87 2.04 -1.99
CA HIS A 345 2.73 3.48 -2.21
C HIS A 345 2.81 4.27 -0.90
N SER A 346 3.56 5.36 -0.92
CA SER A 346 3.78 6.28 0.22
C SER A 346 4.57 5.70 1.40
N ILE A 347 5.23 4.55 1.24
CA ILE A 347 6.16 3.96 2.23
C ILE A 347 7.45 3.50 1.56
N ASP A 348 8.51 3.26 2.34
CA ASP A 348 9.71 2.57 1.85
C ASP A 348 9.46 1.07 1.84
N ALA A 349 9.41 0.47 0.64
CA ALA A 349 9.09 -0.95 0.47
C ALA A 349 10.05 -1.88 1.25
N GLU A 350 11.35 -1.55 1.29
CA GLU A 350 12.35 -2.37 1.97
C GLU A 350 12.27 -2.26 3.50
N LYS A 351 12.01 -1.04 4.02
CA LYS A 351 12.10 -0.78 5.48
C LYS A 351 10.78 -0.97 6.20
N ASP A 352 9.69 -0.50 5.59
CA ASP A 352 8.42 -0.30 6.30
C ASP A 352 7.38 -1.36 5.97
N PHE A 353 7.40 -1.93 4.74
CA PHE A 353 6.33 -2.80 4.27
C PHE A 353 6.09 -4.01 5.20
N LYS A 354 7.13 -4.82 5.46
CA LYS A 354 6.97 -6.01 6.30
C LYS A 354 6.58 -5.65 7.74
N SER A 355 7.16 -4.61 8.32
CA SER A 355 6.85 -4.17 9.69
C SER A 355 5.40 -3.69 9.82
N ASN A 356 4.91 -2.93 8.84
CA ASN A 356 3.54 -2.44 8.82
C ASN A 356 2.52 -3.56 8.55
N LEU A 357 2.85 -4.51 7.69
CA LEU A 357 2.03 -5.71 7.47
C LEU A 357 1.90 -6.55 8.75
N LEU A 358 2.99 -6.77 9.46
CA LEU A 358 2.99 -7.48 10.74
C LEU A 358 2.18 -6.72 11.80
N LYS A 359 2.26 -5.38 11.81
CA LYS A 359 1.42 -4.55 12.67
C LYS A 359 -0.07 -4.72 12.38
N ALA A 360 -0.47 -4.74 11.10
CA ALA A 360 -1.87 -5.01 10.74
C ALA A 360 -2.33 -6.40 11.20
N ILE A 361 -1.46 -7.42 11.11
CA ILE A 361 -1.74 -8.78 11.60
C ILE A 361 -1.85 -8.78 13.13
N GLU A 362 -0.98 -8.07 13.85
CA GLU A 362 -1.05 -7.91 15.31
C GLU A 362 -2.39 -7.26 15.74
N TYR A 363 -2.95 -6.38 14.90
CA TYR A 363 -4.28 -5.76 15.10
C TYR A 363 -5.44 -6.61 14.58
N GLY A 364 -5.18 -7.84 14.13
CA GLY A 364 -6.19 -8.88 13.87
C GLY A 364 -6.48 -9.19 12.41
N LEU A 365 -5.70 -8.68 11.46
CA LEU A 365 -5.76 -9.18 10.08
C LEU A 365 -5.26 -10.63 10.04
N SER A 366 -6.03 -11.55 9.48
CA SER A 366 -5.57 -12.94 9.34
C SER A 366 -4.45 -13.06 8.29
N LYS A 367 -3.49 -13.95 8.52
CA LYS A 367 -2.39 -14.25 7.58
C LYS A 367 -2.92 -14.70 6.21
N GLU A 368 -4.03 -15.43 6.19
CA GLU A 368 -4.70 -15.85 4.96
C GLU A 368 -5.20 -14.66 4.14
N LYS A 369 -5.89 -13.71 4.79
CA LYS A 369 -6.38 -12.49 4.12
C LYS A 369 -5.24 -11.58 3.69
N ALA A 370 -4.18 -11.48 4.49
CA ALA A 370 -2.96 -10.75 4.14
C ALA A 370 -2.31 -11.35 2.87
N LEU A 371 -2.15 -12.67 2.82
CA LEU A 371 -1.60 -13.35 1.62
C LEU A 371 -2.53 -13.17 0.41
N ALA A 372 -3.84 -13.28 0.59
CA ALA A 372 -4.80 -13.05 -0.49
C ALA A 372 -4.70 -11.64 -1.07
N ALA A 373 -4.57 -10.63 -0.21
CA ALA A 373 -4.43 -9.22 -0.61
C ALA A 373 -3.11 -8.90 -1.34
N LEU A 374 -2.11 -9.75 -1.19
CA LEU A 374 -0.81 -9.63 -1.87
C LEU A 374 -0.68 -10.49 -3.13
N THR A 375 -1.58 -11.44 -3.35
CA THR A 375 -1.41 -12.48 -4.38
C THR A 375 -2.67 -12.67 -5.23
N THR A 376 -3.68 -13.38 -4.74
CA THR A 376 -4.84 -13.78 -5.53
C THR A 376 -5.83 -12.65 -5.79
N VAL A 377 -6.02 -11.73 -4.85
CA VAL A 377 -6.90 -10.56 -5.05
C VAL A 377 -6.35 -9.63 -6.13
N PRO A 378 -5.08 -9.14 -6.04
CA PRO A 378 -4.55 -8.29 -7.10
C PRO A 378 -4.48 -9.00 -8.46
N ALA A 379 -4.13 -10.30 -8.51
CA ALA A 379 -4.15 -11.07 -9.76
C ALA A 379 -5.55 -11.14 -10.39
N LYS A 380 -6.59 -11.31 -9.58
CA LYS A 380 -7.99 -11.27 -10.04
C LYS A 380 -8.37 -9.89 -10.53
N THR A 381 -8.05 -8.85 -9.77
CA THR A 381 -8.40 -7.45 -10.07
C THR A 381 -7.85 -7.02 -11.43
N ILE A 382 -6.61 -7.42 -11.77
CA ILE A 382 -5.96 -7.06 -13.04
C ILE A 382 -6.14 -8.12 -14.15
N GLY A 383 -7.08 -9.05 -14.00
CA GLY A 383 -7.38 -10.05 -15.05
C GLY A 383 -6.34 -11.15 -15.24
N GLN A 384 -5.45 -11.39 -14.28
CA GLN A 384 -4.37 -12.39 -14.34
C GLN A 384 -4.61 -13.62 -13.46
N THR A 385 -5.86 -13.93 -13.15
CA THR A 385 -6.25 -15.09 -12.33
C THR A 385 -5.63 -16.38 -12.88
N GLY A 386 -4.98 -17.15 -12.01
CA GLY A 386 -4.34 -18.44 -12.36
C GLY A 386 -3.01 -18.30 -13.09
N LYS A 387 -2.62 -17.11 -13.53
CA LYS A 387 -1.31 -16.83 -14.16
C LYS A 387 -0.34 -16.20 -13.17
N LEU A 388 -0.86 -15.37 -12.25
CA LEU A 388 -0.11 -14.69 -11.20
C LEU A 388 -0.73 -14.98 -9.83
N GLY A 389 0.06 -14.78 -8.77
CA GLY A 389 -0.36 -14.91 -7.38
C GLY A 389 -0.69 -16.31 -6.91
N VAL A 390 -0.26 -17.34 -7.64
CA VAL A 390 -0.46 -18.75 -7.31
C VAL A 390 0.74 -19.59 -7.75
N ILE A 391 0.96 -20.75 -7.08
CA ILE A 391 1.95 -21.74 -7.47
C ILE A 391 1.21 -22.94 -8.08
N LYS A 392 0.83 -22.80 -9.35
CA LYS A 392 0.06 -23.81 -10.10
C LYS A 392 0.67 -24.03 -11.48
N GLU A 393 0.42 -25.21 -12.05
CA GLU A 393 0.81 -25.51 -13.43
C GLU A 393 0.27 -24.46 -14.41
N GLY A 394 1.13 -23.97 -15.30
CA GLY A 394 0.85 -22.92 -16.28
C GLY A 394 1.01 -21.49 -15.77
N ALA A 395 1.07 -21.27 -14.46
CA ALA A 395 1.35 -19.96 -13.89
C ALA A 395 2.80 -19.51 -14.14
N TRP A 396 3.04 -18.21 -14.12
CA TRP A 396 4.41 -17.69 -14.11
C TRP A 396 5.17 -18.19 -12.88
N ALA A 397 6.44 -18.51 -13.05
CA ALA A 397 7.31 -18.95 -11.97
C ALA A 397 7.74 -17.74 -11.14
N ASN A 398 6.76 -17.14 -10.45
CA ASN A 398 6.90 -15.99 -9.57
C ASN A 398 6.65 -16.44 -8.13
N PHE A 399 7.73 -16.61 -7.35
CA PHE A 399 7.63 -17.10 -5.99
C PHE A 399 8.80 -16.62 -5.13
N ILE A 400 8.58 -16.59 -3.82
CA ILE A 400 9.60 -16.27 -2.81
C ILE A 400 9.91 -17.51 -1.97
N ILE A 401 11.16 -17.63 -1.53
CA ILE A 401 11.63 -18.67 -0.61
C ILE A 401 12.03 -18.02 0.71
N THR A 402 11.45 -18.51 1.81
CA THR A 402 11.65 -17.96 3.15
C THR A 402 12.12 -19.01 4.14
N SER A 403 12.74 -18.58 5.26
CA SER A 403 13.21 -19.49 6.30
C SER A 403 12.09 -20.21 7.06
N GLY A 404 10.88 -19.66 7.00
CA GLY A 404 9.66 -20.14 7.63
C GLY A 404 8.47 -19.27 7.23
N ASP A 405 7.46 -19.13 8.08
CA ASP A 405 6.29 -18.33 7.80
C ASP A 405 6.67 -16.86 7.53
N TYR A 406 6.35 -16.36 6.32
CA TYR A 406 6.66 -14.97 5.92
C TYR A 406 6.11 -13.93 6.92
N PHE A 407 4.99 -14.24 7.53
CA PHE A 407 4.29 -13.37 8.48
C PHE A 407 4.82 -13.45 9.92
N ASP A 408 5.99 -14.03 10.11
CA ASP A 408 6.70 -13.98 11.37
C ASP A 408 7.86 -12.98 11.28
N LYS A 409 8.09 -12.25 12.38
CA LYS A 409 9.09 -11.16 12.45
C LYS A 409 10.51 -11.64 12.13
N GLU A 410 10.87 -12.81 12.66
CA GLU A 410 12.21 -13.37 12.57
C GLU A 410 12.45 -14.13 11.23
N THR A 411 11.44 -14.22 10.35
CA THR A 411 11.59 -14.93 9.08
C THR A 411 12.43 -14.14 8.09
N THR A 412 13.45 -14.80 7.55
CA THR A 412 14.34 -14.30 6.49
C THR A 412 13.78 -14.65 5.12
N LEU A 413 13.72 -13.67 4.21
CA LEU A 413 13.48 -13.87 2.79
C LEU A 413 14.82 -14.18 2.12
N TYR A 414 14.96 -15.37 1.52
CA TYR A 414 16.19 -15.81 0.88
C TYR A 414 16.27 -15.44 -0.59
N GLU A 415 15.25 -15.81 -1.35
CA GLU A 415 15.22 -15.62 -2.79
C GLU A 415 13.84 -15.15 -3.24
N ASN A 416 13.83 -14.26 -4.24
CA ASN A 416 12.63 -13.89 -4.98
C ASN A 416 12.82 -14.31 -6.44
N TRP A 417 11.99 -15.22 -6.93
CA TRP A 417 11.99 -15.72 -8.29
C TRP A 417 10.91 -15.04 -9.10
N VAL A 418 11.27 -14.48 -10.23
CA VAL A 418 10.32 -13.79 -11.13
C VAL A 418 10.55 -14.29 -12.56
N GLN A 419 9.51 -14.81 -13.19
CA GLN A 419 9.59 -15.47 -14.50
C GLN A 419 10.70 -16.55 -14.56
N GLY A 420 10.91 -17.27 -13.45
CA GLY A 420 11.92 -18.32 -13.35
C GLY A 420 13.37 -17.84 -13.19
N GLU A 421 13.59 -16.52 -13.17
CA GLU A 421 14.89 -15.91 -12.85
C GLU A 421 14.94 -15.53 -11.37
N LYS A 422 16.08 -15.77 -10.71
CA LYS A 422 16.20 -15.54 -9.28
C LYS A 422 16.94 -14.26 -8.92
N LYS A 423 16.41 -13.53 -7.95
CA LYS A 423 17.15 -12.55 -7.18
C LYS A 423 17.46 -13.11 -5.80
N ILE A 424 18.73 -13.23 -5.48
CA ILE A 424 19.20 -13.63 -4.14
C ILE A 424 19.12 -12.39 -3.25
N ILE A 425 18.40 -12.50 -2.14
CA ILE A 425 18.28 -11.47 -1.11
C ILE A 425 19.23 -11.80 0.05
N GLU A 426 19.16 -13.06 0.52
CA GLU A 426 20.04 -13.58 1.55
C GLU A 426 20.48 -15.00 1.14
N ASN A 427 21.68 -15.41 1.51
CA ASN A 427 22.17 -16.75 1.15
C ASN A 427 21.49 -17.82 2.00
N MET A 428 20.69 -18.72 1.39
CA MET A 428 20.01 -19.79 2.11
C MET A 428 20.92 -20.99 2.49
N ASN A 429 22.14 -21.03 1.99
CA ASN A 429 23.11 -22.11 2.23
C ASN A 429 24.19 -21.72 3.23
N ILE A 430 23.95 -20.69 4.03
CA ILE A 430 24.86 -20.28 5.11
C ILE A 430 24.91 -21.37 6.17
N THR A 431 26.09 -21.73 6.59
CA THR A 431 26.31 -22.65 7.73
C THR A 431 25.71 -22.07 9.00
N ASN A 432 24.87 -22.84 9.71
CA ASN A 432 24.31 -22.42 10.97
C ASN A 432 25.35 -22.57 12.09
N ILE A 433 25.88 -21.43 12.58
CA ILE A 433 26.82 -21.36 13.68
C ILE A 433 26.16 -21.00 15.02
N THR A 434 24.83 -20.96 15.11
CA THR A 434 24.16 -20.67 16.39
C THR A 434 24.40 -21.77 17.40
N GLY A 435 24.64 -21.42 18.66
CA GLY A 435 24.94 -22.35 19.74
C GLY A 435 25.64 -21.68 20.91
N LYS A 436 25.87 -22.48 21.96
CA LYS A 436 26.73 -22.13 23.10
C LYS A 436 28.10 -22.77 22.91
N TYR A 437 29.16 -22.01 23.13
CA TYR A 437 30.53 -22.44 22.91
C TYR A 437 31.45 -22.05 24.07
N ASP A 438 32.41 -22.91 24.36
CA ASP A 438 33.58 -22.55 25.15
C ASP A 438 34.64 -21.97 24.21
N LEU A 439 34.85 -20.67 24.30
CA LEU A 439 35.84 -19.96 23.48
C LEU A 439 37.16 -19.84 24.27
N LYS A 440 38.22 -20.36 23.69
CA LYS A 440 39.59 -20.27 24.26
C LYS A 440 40.47 -19.46 23.32
N VAL A 441 41.08 -18.41 23.85
CA VAL A 441 42.02 -17.57 23.12
C VAL A 441 43.13 -17.07 24.08
N ASN A 442 44.39 -17.26 23.68
CA ASN A 442 45.57 -16.83 24.45
C ASN A 442 45.51 -17.23 25.94
N GLY A 443 45.13 -18.49 26.23
CA GLY A 443 45.04 -19.03 27.59
C GLY A 443 43.86 -18.54 28.43
N LYS A 444 43.00 -17.66 27.89
CA LYS A 444 41.76 -17.21 28.54
C LYS A 444 40.60 -17.99 28.03
N GLU A 445 39.62 -18.22 28.89
CA GLU A 445 38.34 -18.88 28.56
C GLU A 445 37.18 -17.90 28.64
N TYR A 446 36.28 -18.00 27.66
CA TYR A 446 35.08 -17.19 27.53
C TYR A 446 33.89 -18.09 27.22
N GLU A 447 32.75 -17.73 27.68
CA GLU A 447 31.47 -18.30 27.23
C GLU A 447 30.97 -17.47 26.04
N LEU A 448 30.81 -18.11 24.88
CA LEU A 448 30.26 -17.51 23.66
C LEU A 448 28.90 -18.11 23.38
N SER A 449 27.88 -17.26 23.33
CA SER A 449 26.53 -17.63 22.87
C SER A 449 26.25 -16.94 21.54
N ILE A 450 26.01 -17.72 20.48
CA ILE A 450 25.62 -17.23 19.16
C ILE A 450 24.12 -17.52 18.96
N THR A 451 23.35 -16.47 18.76
CA THR A 451 21.89 -16.52 18.59
C THR A 451 21.47 -15.79 17.31
N GLY A 452 20.19 -15.81 16.96
CA GLY A 452 19.64 -15.15 15.77
C GLY A 452 19.58 -16.07 14.54
N GLU A 453 19.28 -15.50 13.40
CA GLU A 453 19.25 -16.23 12.12
C GLU A 453 20.66 -16.54 11.64
N PRO A 454 20.85 -17.66 10.92
CA PRO A 454 22.19 -18.02 10.40
C PRO A 454 22.82 -16.93 9.52
N SER A 455 22.06 -16.16 8.79
CA SER A 455 22.52 -15.03 7.97
C SER A 455 22.82 -13.76 8.76
N LYS A 456 22.28 -13.62 9.98
CA LYS A 456 22.43 -12.44 10.85
C LYS A 456 22.67 -12.85 12.30
N PRO A 457 23.72 -13.65 12.57
CA PRO A 457 23.98 -14.14 13.92
C PRO A 457 24.40 -13.00 14.84
N LYS A 458 24.04 -13.12 16.12
CA LYS A 458 24.42 -12.20 17.20
C LYS A 458 25.25 -12.97 18.22
N ALA A 459 26.34 -12.37 18.70
CA ALA A 459 27.16 -12.95 19.74
C ALA A 459 26.97 -12.23 21.07
N GLU A 460 26.87 -13.01 22.12
CA GLU A 460 27.05 -12.57 23.50
C GLU A 460 28.23 -13.33 24.09
N VAL A 461 29.18 -12.59 24.68
CA VAL A 461 30.39 -13.17 25.24
C VAL A 461 30.54 -12.79 26.71
N LYS A 462 30.86 -13.78 27.55
CA LYS A 462 31.10 -13.59 28.99
C LYS A 462 32.45 -14.16 29.39
N MET A 463 33.09 -13.56 30.38
CA MET A 463 34.24 -14.10 31.09
C MET A 463 33.87 -14.20 32.58
N GLY A 464 33.52 -15.41 33.04
CA GLY A 464 32.82 -15.59 34.31
C GLY A 464 31.47 -14.86 34.30
N GLU A 465 31.22 -13.99 35.26
CA GLU A 465 30.02 -13.17 35.34
C GLU A 465 30.07 -11.87 34.52
N THR A 466 31.28 -11.51 34.04
CA THR A 466 31.49 -10.23 33.34
C THR A 466 31.10 -10.35 31.85
N LYS A 467 30.21 -9.49 31.40
CA LYS A 467 29.84 -9.37 29.99
C LYS A 467 30.95 -8.64 29.23
N ILE A 468 31.43 -9.24 28.14
CA ILE A 468 32.44 -8.69 27.25
C ILE A 468 31.77 -8.07 26.03
N GLY A 469 32.13 -6.84 25.71
CA GLY A 469 31.63 -6.20 24.49
C GLY A 469 32.08 -7.01 23.28
N SER A 470 31.11 -7.38 22.43
CA SER A 470 31.37 -8.22 21.25
C SER A 470 30.63 -7.75 20.04
N LYS A 471 31.22 -7.92 18.84
CA LYS A 471 30.58 -7.71 17.55
C LYS A 471 30.91 -8.89 16.64
N LEU A 472 29.89 -9.56 16.14
CA LEU A 472 30.01 -10.70 15.24
C LEU A 472 29.56 -10.30 13.83
N SER A 473 30.32 -10.69 12.82
CA SER A 473 29.87 -10.79 11.43
C SER A 473 30.14 -12.20 10.91
N PHE A 474 29.21 -12.71 10.08
CA PHE A 474 29.35 -14.01 9.44
C PHE A 474 28.86 -13.90 8.00
N GLU A 475 29.77 -13.97 7.06
CA GLU A 475 29.51 -13.77 5.63
C GLU A 475 30.41 -14.73 4.84
N ASP A 476 29.88 -15.36 3.81
CA ASP A 476 30.59 -16.34 2.97
C ASP A 476 31.35 -17.42 3.77
N ASN A 477 30.72 -17.90 4.84
CA ASN A 477 31.29 -18.84 5.81
C ASN A 477 32.49 -18.30 6.62
N TRP A 478 32.81 -17.02 6.53
CA TRP A 478 33.81 -16.37 7.38
C TRP A 478 33.16 -15.76 8.62
N MET A 479 33.55 -16.27 9.76
CA MET A 479 33.23 -15.72 11.07
C MET A 479 34.30 -14.69 11.48
N ASN A 480 33.88 -13.45 11.76
CA ASN A 480 34.74 -12.44 12.36
C ASN A 480 34.08 -11.98 13.67
N LEU A 481 34.76 -12.22 14.78
CA LEU A 481 34.32 -11.86 16.12
C LEU A 481 35.30 -10.88 16.75
N LEU A 482 34.82 -9.70 17.08
CA LEU A 482 35.56 -8.68 17.80
C LEU A 482 35.19 -8.77 19.30
N LEU A 483 36.18 -8.83 20.18
CA LEU A 483 36.00 -8.80 21.63
C LEU A 483 36.66 -7.55 22.18
N SER A 484 35.99 -6.79 23.03
CA SER A 484 36.58 -5.69 23.78
C SER A 484 37.41 -6.26 24.97
N SER A 485 38.38 -5.48 25.42
CA SER A 485 39.09 -5.78 26.67
C SER A 485 38.11 -5.84 27.84
N PRO A 486 38.27 -6.79 28.77
CA PRO A 486 37.53 -6.78 30.04
C PRO A 486 37.83 -5.53 30.89
N ASP A 487 38.97 -4.91 30.70
CA ASP A 487 39.36 -3.64 31.34
C ASP A 487 38.72 -2.48 30.56
N THR A 488 37.63 -1.93 31.09
CA THR A 488 36.88 -0.84 30.48
C THR A 488 37.64 0.48 30.37
N THR A 489 38.81 0.59 31.03
CA THR A 489 39.68 1.76 30.92
C THR A 489 40.56 1.73 29.67
N LYS A 490 40.59 0.61 28.95
CA LYS A 490 41.39 0.39 27.74
C LYS A 490 40.55 0.13 26.53
N THR A 491 40.76 0.89 25.47
CA THR A 491 40.12 0.65 24.14
C THR A 491 40.97 -0.38 23.36
N GLU A 492 41.00 -1.63 23.86
CA GLU A 492 41.73 -2.72 23.25
C GLU A 492 40.77 -3.78 22.74
N PHE A 493 41.09 -4.38 21.58
CA PHE A 493 40.27 -5.40 20.96
C PHE A 493 41.06 -6.64 20.59
N ILE A 494 40.45 -7.83 20.78
CA ILE A 494 40.91 -9.09 20.21
C ILE A 494 40.04 -9.35 18.95
N ARG A 495 40.68 -9.59 17.82
CA ARG A 495 40.01 -9.91 16.56
C ARG A 495 40.15 -11.39 16.25
N LEU A 496 39.05 -12.09 16.15
CA LEU A 496 38.99 -13.52 15.85
C LEU A 496 38.43 -13.70 14.43
N SER A 497 39.10 -14.55 13.62
CA SER A 497 38.63 -14.87 12.27
C SER A 497 38.74 -16.37 12.00
N ALA A 498 37.66 -16.98 11.48
CA ALA A 498 37.61 -18.40 11.15
C ALA A 498 36.78 -18.62 9.89
N ASN A 499 37.17 -19.57 9.06
CA ASN A 499 36.31 -20.10 7.98
C ASN A 499 35.54 -21.32 8.49
N VAL A 500 34.20 -21.29 8.38
CA VAL A 500 33.29 -22.34 8.89
C VAL A 500 32.36 -22.80 7.76
N PRO A 501 32.85 -23.58 6.81
CA PRO A 501 32.07 -23.97 5.63
C PRO A 501 30.98 -25.00 5.93
N GLU A 502 31.07 -25.75 7.00
CA GLU A 502 30.13 -26.79 7.41
C GLU A 502 29.84 -26.71 8.90
N LYS A 503 28.70 -27.28 9.31
CA LYS A 503 28.38 -27.39 10.74
C LYS A 503 29.45 -28.24 11.43
N THR A 504 30.08 -27.67 12.44
CA THR A 504 31.14 -28.32 13.23
C THR A 504 30.90 -28.11 14.71
N ASP A 505 31.34 -29.09 15.52
CA ASP A 505 31.33 -28.96 16.99
C ASP A 505 32.48 -28.09 17.51
N MET A 506 33.43 -27.71 16.65
CA MET A 506 34.53 -26.87 17.01
C MET A 506 34.86 -25.86 15.89
N ILE A 507 34.73 -24.58 16.21
CA ILE A 507 35.20 -23.48 15.35
C ILE A 507 36.62 -23.14 15.76
N SER A 508 37.57 -23.14 14.82
CA SER A 508 38.96 -22.79 15.06
C SER A 508 39.45 -21.79 14.03
N GLY A 509 40.33 -20.90 14.45
CA GLY A 509 40.85 -19.87 13.56
C GLY A 509 42.01 -19.07 14.17
N LYS A 510 42.28 -17.92 13.56
CA LYS A 510 43.30 -16.99 14.00
C LYS A 510 42.73 -15.89 14.89
N ALA A 511 43.48 -15.47 15.88
CA ALA A 511 43.22 -14.33 16.73
C ALA A 511 44.36 -13.33 16.64
N ILE A 512 44.03 -12.04 16.53
CA ILE A 512 44.97 -10.93 16.63
C ILE A 512 44.75 -10.26 17.98
N LEU A 513 45.77 -10.27 18.82
CA LEU A 513 45.75 -9.67 20.14
C LEU A 513 45.91 -8.14 20.06
N PRO A 514 45.64 -7.38 21.15
CA PRO A 514 45.79 -5.91 21.16
C PRO A 514 47.20 -5.42 20.85
N ASN A 515 48.21 -6.20 21.20
CA ASN A 515 49.64 -5.91 20.90
C ASN A 515 50.05 -6.25 19.46
N GLY A 516 49.12 -6.69 18.60
CA GLY A 516 49.37 -7.09 17.22
C GLY A 516 49.87 -8.53 17.04
N ASN A 517 50.11 -9.28 18.11
CA ASN A 517 50.55 -10.68 18.00
C ASN A 517 49.43 -11.59 17.51
N GLU A 518 49.77 -12.51 16.62
CA GLU A 518 48.86 -13.55 16.16
C GLU A 518 48.93 -14.79 17.08
N THR A 519 47.76 -15.36 17.34
CA THR A 519 47.61 -16.65 18.04
C THR A 519 46.44 -17.43 17.44
N SER A 520 46.23 -18.66 17.90
CA SER A 520 45.03 -19.43 17.53
C SER A 520 43.91 -19.27 18.57
N PHE A 521 42.68 -19.49 18.15
CA PHE A 521 41.56 -19.67 19.05
C PHE A 521 40.78 -20.93 18.71
N THR A 522 40.02 -21.45 19.67
CA THR A 522 39.05 -22.52 19.50
C THR A 522 37.78 -22.18 20.23
N ALA A 523 36.62 -22.48 19.61
CA ALA A 523 35.30 -22.40 20.23
C ALA A 523 34.65 -23.78 20.12
N SER A 524 34.58 -24.51 21.23
CA SER A 524 34.01 -25.84 21.30
C SER A 524 32.51 -25.76 21.66
N ARG A 525 31.66 -26.39 20.87
CA ARG A 525 30.21 -26.34 21.05
C ARG A 525 29.77 -27.12 22.27
N LYS A 526 28.99 -26.50 23.16
CA LYS A 526 28.40 -27.12 24.34
C LYS A 526 26.92 -27.53 24.14
N GLY A 527 26.23 -26.89 23.23
CA GLY A 527 24.83 -27.12 23.00
C GLY A 527 24.14 -26.04 22.18
N ASP A 528 22.83 -26.13 22.06
CA ASP A 528 22.04 -25.12 21.38
C ASP A 528 21.98 -23.85 22.24
N ALA A 529 21.98 -22.70 21.57
CA ALA A 529 21.70 -21.44 22.24
C ALA A 529 20.27 -21.47 22.78
N GLU A 530 20.06 -20.99 24.00
CA GLU A 530 18.70 -20.81 24.49
C GLU A 530 17.97 -19.86 23.55
N LYS A 531 16.91 -20.35 22.90
CA LYS A 531 15.92 -19.45 22.36
C LYS A 531 15.42 -18.66 23.56
N LYS A 532 15.58 -17.36 23.58
CA LYS A 532 14.80 -16.54 24.51
C LYS A 532 13.36 -16.87 24.18
N ASP A 533 12.75 -17.71 25.01
CA ASP A 533 11.30 -17.83 25.02
C ASP A 533 10.80 -16.42 25.28
N ASP A 534 10.18 -15.83 24.27
CA ASP A 534 9.36 -14.64 24.43
C ASP A 534 8.13 -15.05 25.30
N LYS A 535 8.41 -15.33 26.60
CA LYS A 535 7.38 -15.65 27.61
C LYS A 535 6.41 -14.49 27.83
N ASP A 536 6.68 -13.35 27.21
CA ASP A 536 5.80 -12.17 27.20
C ASP A 536 4.98 -12.01 25.91
N LYS A 537 4.92 -13.02 25.03
CA LYS A 537 3.84 -13.12 24.05
C LYS A 537 2.52 -13.51 24.75
N LYS A 538 2.08 -12.72 25.74
CA LYS A 538 0.66 -12.53 25.93
C LYS A 538 0.16 -11.93 24.61
N ASP A 539 -0.85 -12.55 24.00
CA ASP A 539 -1.65 -11.91 22.97
C ASP A 539 -1.99 -10.51 23.49
N LYS A 540 -1.23 -9.52 23.04
CA LYS A 540 -1.55 -8.12 23.33
C LYS A 540 -2.81 -7.83 22.51
N THR A 541 -3.96 -8.07 23.13
CA THR A 541 -5.22 -7.56 22.60
C THR A 541 -5.09 -6.04 22.59
N HIS A 542 -4.87 -5.48 21.43
CA HIS A 542 -4.86 -4.02 21.26
C HIS A 542 -6.27 -3.52 21.53
N ASN A 543 -6.38 -2.58 22.46
CA ASN A 543 -7.66 -1.92 22.75
C ASN A 543 -7.90 -0.87 21.65
N VAL A 544 -8.57 -1.29 20.57
CA VAL A 544 -9.00 -0.39 19.51
C VAL A 544 -10.30 0.26 19.93
N VAL A 545 -10.28 1.60 20.06
CA VAL A 545 -11.48 2.35 20.45
C VAL A 545 -12.55 2.27 19.35
N PRO A 546 -13.85 2.20 19.70
CA PRO A 546 -14.93 2.16 18.72
C PRO A 546 -14.92 3.39 17.80
N VAL A 547 -15.27 3.19 16.54
CA VAL A 547 -15.55 4.26 15.59
C VAL A 547 -16.79 5.02 16.05
N THR A 548 -16.77 6.34 15.87
CA THR A 548 -17.93 7.21 16.17
C THR A 548 -18.40 7.93 14.89
N PHE A 549 -19.59 8.49 14.95
CA PHE A 549 -20.27 9.13 13.82
C PHE A 549 -20.54 10.62 14.12
N PRO A 550 -19.77 11.54 13.49
CA PRO A 550 -18.52 11.34 12.75
C PRO A 550 -17.37 10.90 13.69
N ASN A 551 -16.24 10.42 13.12
CA ASN A 551 -15.13 9.88 13.91
C ASN A 551 -14.20 10.95 14.48
N ILE A 552 -14.80 12.00 15.02
CA ILE A 552 -14.14 13.18 15.64
C ILE A 552 -14.76 13.47 17.02
N ALA A 553 -14.43 14.62 17.60
CA ALA A 553 -15.07 15.07 18.83
C ALA A 553 -16.62 15.18 18.66
N TYR A 554 -17.34 14.91 19.73
CA TYR A 554 -18.81 14.92 19.79
C TYR A 554 -19.52 13.91 18.88
N GLY A 555 -18.80 12.95 18.26
CA GLY A 555 -19.41 11.90 17.48
C GLY A 555 -20.20 10.91 18.33
N PHE A 556 -21.29 10.40 17.78
CA PHE A 556 -22.12 9.37 18.41
C PHE A 556 -21.47 7.99 18.33
N ARG A 557 -21.71 7.12 19.32
CA ARG A 557 -21.25 5.72 19.31
C ARG A 557 -22.02 4.87 18.29
N GLU A 558 -23.28 5.23 18.06
CA GLU A 558 -24.17 4.63 17.08
C GLU A 558 -24.68 5.72 16.15
N LYS A 559 -24.97 5.38 14.89
CA LYS A 559 -25.59 6.33 13.97
C LYS A 559 -26.92 6.83 14.54
N PRO A 560 -27.16 8.14 14.53
CA PRO A 560 -28.46 8.68 14.92
C PRO A 560 -29.58 8.06 14.10
N LYS A 561 -30.66 7.72 14.78
CA LYS A 561 -31.87 7.18 14.15
C LYS A 561 -32.98 8.22 14.26
N GLN A 562 -33.84 8.25 13.26
CA GLN A 562 -35.04 9.06 13.32
C GLN A 562 -35.95 8.60 14.47
N GLU A 563 -36.37 9.53 15.33
CA GLU A 563 -37.22 9.26 16.48
C GLU A 563 -38.63 9.80 16.25
N ASN A 564 -39.64 9.06 16.77
CA ASN A 564 -40.99 9.61 16.96
C ASN A 564 -41.01 10.28 18.33
N VAL A 565 -41.47 11.55 18.37
CA VAL A 565 -41.42 12.37 19.59
C VAL A 565 -42.76 13.07 19.79
N LEU A 566 -43.22 13.07 21.04
CA LEU A 566 -44.32 13.91 21.51
C LEU A 566 -43.77 14.97 22.46
N PHE A 567 -43.78 16.22 22.05
CA PHE A 567 -43.56 17.36 22.93
C PHE A 567 -44.83 17.71 23.64
N LYS A 568 -44.82 17.78 24.98
CA LYS A 568 -46.03 18.08 25.78
C LYS A 568 -45.92 19.43 26.47
N ASN A 569 -47.08 20.12 26.53
CA ASN A 569 -47.29 21.37 27.29
C ASN A 569 -46.34 22.51 26.88
N ALA A 570 -45.94 22.59 25.61
CA ALA A 570 -45.07 23.66 25.12
C ALA A 570 -45.83 24.94 24.82
N THR A 571 -45.13 26.07 24.82
CA THR A 571 -45.55 27.25 24.08
C THR A 571 -45.08 27.08 22.63
N VAL A 572 -46.02 26.82 21.72
CA VAL A 572 -45.69 26.48 20.32
C VAL A 572 -45.84 27.70 19.44
N TRP A 573 -44.79 28.08 18.75
CA TRP A 573 -44.74 29.13 17.73
C TRP A 573 -44.95 28.46 16.37
N THR A 574 -46.20 28.53 15.86
CA THR A 574 -46.60 27.74 14.67
C THR A 574 -46.03 28.28 13.38
N SER A 575 -45.73 29.57 13.32
CA SER A 575 -45.41 30.30 12.07
C SER A 575 -46.54 30.26 11.01
N GLU A 576 -47.77 29.98 11.48
CA GLU A 576 -48.98 29.90 10.72
C GLU A 576 -50.05 30.89 11.30
N ASP A 577 -51.24 30.92 10.74
CA ASP A 577 -52.30 31.85 11.15
C ASP A 577 -52.74 31.70 12.62
N GLU A 578 -52.57 30.50 13.21
CA GLU A 578 -52.86 30.25 14.64
C GLU A 578 -51.90 30.97 15.58
N GLY A 579 -50.75 31.42 15.09
CA GLY A 579 -49.78 32.20 15.86
C GLY A 579 -49.15 31.40 16.98
N VAL A 580 -49.19 31.88 18.22
CA VAL A 580 -48.57 31.27 19.39
C VAL A 580 -49.64 30.53 20.22
N LEU A 581 -49.41 29.21 20.40
CA LEU A 581 -50.29 28.33 21.15
C LEU A 581 -49.65 27.96 22.49
N GLU A 582 -50.32 28.24 23.62
CA GLU A 582 -49.83 27.88 24.95
C GLU A 582 -50.31 26.48 25.37
N ASN A 583 -49.50 25.82 26.24
CA ASN A 583 -49.81 24.49 26.81
C ASN A 583 -50.24 23.48 25.74
N THR A 584 -49.53 23.45 24.64
CA THR A 584 -49.85 22.68 23.45
C THR A 584 -48.88 21.56 23.22
N ASP A 585 -49.41 20.39 22.81
CA ASP A 585 -48.63 19.22 22.47
C ASP A 585 -48.33 19.19 20.97
N VAL A 586 -47.13 18.71 20.58
CA VAL A 586 -46.76 18.51 19.19
C VAL A 586 -46.24 17.07 19.02
N LEU A 587 -46.91 16.31 18.18
CA LEU A 587 -46.55 14.94 17.84
C LEU A 587 -45.80 14.90 16.50
N VAL A 588 -44.54 14.44 16.55
CA VAL A 588 -43.69 14.20 15.37
C VAL A 588 -43.55 12.70 15.14
N LYS A 589 -43.81 12.24 13.93
CA LYS A 589 -43.58 10.83 13.49
C LYS A 589 -42.99 10.82 12.10
N ASN A 590 -42.01 9.92 11.91
CA ASN A 590 -41.37 9.72 10.61
C ASN A 590 -40.80 11.02 9.98
N GLY A 591 -40.34 11.95 10.84
CA GLY A 591 -39.79 13.24 10.41
C GLY A 591 -40.79 14.31 10.10
N GLU A 592 -42.11 14.05 10.30
CA GLU A 592 -43.20 15.00 10.02
C GLU A 592 -43.98 15.37 11.30
N ILE A 593 -44.45 16.62 11.37
CA ILE A 593 -45.41 17.04 12.39
C ILE A 593 -46.77 16.48 11.98
N VAL A 594 -47.21 15.45 12.71
CA VAL A 594 -48.48 14.76 12.36
C VAL A 594 -49.68 15.31 13.11
N ARG A 595 -49.48 15.99 14.25
CA ARG A 595 -50.57 16.54 15.04
C ARG A 595 -50.09 17.62 16.01
N ILE A 596 -50.85 18.66 16.10
CA ILE A 596 -50.73 19.75 17.13
C ILE A 596 -52.07 19.80 17.86
N GLY A 597 -52.05 19.96 19.20
CA GLY A 597 -53.28 20.06 20.02
C GLY A 597 -52.99 19.78 21.49
N GLN A 598 -54.03 19.61 22.28
CA GLN A 598 -53.91 19.31 23.71
C GLN A 598 -54.14 17.81 23.98
N ASP A 599 -53.57 17.31 25.06
CA ASP A 599 -53.78 15.93 25.53
C ASP A 599 -53.52 14.84 24.50
N LEU A 600 -52.52 15.02 23.63
CA LEU A 600 -52.21 14.04 22.59
C LEU A 600 -51.67 12.75 23.19
N ASN A 601 -52.11 11.61 22.60
CA ASN A 601 -51.57 10.31 22.93
C ASN A 601 -50.22 10.08 22.21
N ALA A 602 -49.20 9.67 22.96
CA ALA A 602 -47.88 9.42 22.40
C ALA A 602 -47.84 8.28 21.39
N GLY A 603 -48.69 7.25 21.55
CA GLY A 603 -48.76 6.12 20.62
C GLY A 603 -47.38 5.43 20.43
N GLY A 604 -46.57 5.32 21.50
CA GLY A 604 -45.22 4.76 21.45
C GLY A 604 -44.09 5.75 21.13
N ALA A 605 -44.39 7.02 20.87
CA ALA A 605 -43.39 8.06 20.70
C ALA A 605 -42.72 8.43 22.04
N ARG A 606 -41.45 8.85 22.00
CA ARG A 606 -40.76 9.38 23.16
C ARG A 606 -41.41 10.69 23.62
N VAL A 607 -41.75 10.77 24.89
CA VAL A 607 -42.38 11.96 25.46
C VAL A 607 -41.32 12.88 26.02
N ILE A 608 -41.39 14.17 25.61
CA ILE A 608 -40.57 15.26 26.15
C ILE A 608 -41.54 16.26 26.83
N ASP A 609 -41.37 16.43 28.15
CA ASP A 609 -42.07 17.49 28.87
C ASP A 609 -41.44 18.84 28.51
N ALA A 610 -42.20 19.66 27.81
CA ALA A 610 -41.81 21.00 27.39
C ALA A 610 -42.55 22.10 28.18
N THR A 611 -43.05 21.79 29.38
CA THR A 611 -43.66 22.76 30.26
C THR A 611 -42.76 23.97 30.52
N GLY A 612 -43.25 25.16 30.21
CA GLY A 612 -42.48 26.42 30.32
C GLY A 612 -41.38 26.59 29.28
N LYS A 613 -41.34 25.75 28.26
CA LYS A 613 -40.41 25.83 27.11
C LYS A 613 -41.14 26.27 25.85
N HIS A 614 -40.39 26.89 24.96
CA HIS A 614 -40.88 27.31 23.66
C HIS A 614 -40.44 26.29 22.59
N LEU A 615 -41.34 25.89 21.75
CA LEU A 615 -41.11 25.06 20.56
C LEU A 615 -41.31 25.91 19.32
N THR A 616 -40.27 26.07 18.53
CA THR A 616 -40.28 26.84 17.28
C THR A 616 -39.92 25.97 16.09
N ALA A 617 -40.16 26.41 14.88
CA ALA A 617 -39.54 25.87 13.69
C ALA A 617 -38.01 26.04 13.80
N GLY A 618 -37.25 25.11 13.22
CA GLY A 618 -35.77 25.25 13.11
C GLY A 618 -35.42 26.44 12.22
N ILE A 619 -34.29 27.08 12.51
CA ILE A 619 -33.80 28.20 11.69
C ILE A 619 -33.31 27.62 10.36
N VAL A 620 -33.71 28.27 9.27
CA VAL A 620 -33.22 28.00 7.90
C VAL A 620 -32.20 29.10 7.57
N ASP A 621 -30.96 28.72 7.33
CA ASP A 621 -29.89 29.63 6.88
C ASP A 621 -29.82 29.58 5.34
N GLU A 622 -30.25 30.65 4.69
CA GLU A 622 -30.31 30.72 3.23
C GLU A 622 -28.98 31.03 2.55
N HIS A 623 -27.94 31.34 3.31
CA HIS A 623 -26.61 31.69 2.76
C HIS A 623 -25.50 31.16 3.64
N SER A 624 -25.06 29.94 3.34
CA SER A 624 -24.09 29.27 4.18
C SER A 624 -22.93 28.66 3.37
N HIS A 625 -21.78 28.54 4.03
CA HIS A 625 -20.56 27.94 3.48
C HIS A 625 -19.98 26.87 4.43
N ILE A 626 -20.77 26.35 5.37
CA ILE A 626 -20.39 25.24 6.25
C ILE A 626 -20.82 23.89 5.67
N ALA A 627 -20.40 22.81 6.30
CA ALA A 627 -20.69 21.45 5.84
C ALA A 627 -20.08 21.13 4.45
N ALA A 628 -19.00 21.81 4.09
CA ALA A 628 -18.30 21.59 2.82
C ALA A 628 -16.80 21.52 2.98
N SER A 629 -16.13 20.66 2.22
CA SER A 629 -14.67 20.54 2.17
C SER A 629 -14.02 21.60 1.28
N ASP A 630 -14.78 22.21 0.39
CA ASP A 630 -14.38 23.29 -0.52
C ASP A 630 -15.61 24.14 -0.86
N ILE A 631 -15.41 25.43 -1.20
CA ILE A 631 -16.52 26.35 -1.47
C ILE A 631 -16.34 27.13 -2.77
N ASN A 632 -15.20 27.06 -3.43
CA ASN A 632 -14.90 27.89 -4.60
C ASN A 632 -14.32 27.08 -5.75
N GLU A 633 -14.92 27.23 -6.93
CA GLU A 633 -14.26 26.94 -8.20
C GLU A 633 -14.10 28.26 -8.97
N ALA A 634 -12.85 28.70 -9.09
CA ALA A 634 -12.54 30.01 -9.68
C ALA A 634 -11.59 29.92 -10.88
N GLY A 635 -11.50 28.77 -11.51
CA GLY A 635 -10.60 28.54 -12.65
C GLY A 635 -10.95 29.40 -13.88
N HIS A 636 -12.22 29.80 -14.02
CA HIS A 636 -12.70 30.71 -15.06
C HIS A 636 -13.95 31.50 -14.60
N ASN A 637 -14.49 32.38 -15.46
CA ASN A 637 -15.55 33.32 -15.09
C ASN A 637 -16.92 32.68 -14.88
N SER A 638 -17.16 31.51 -15.41
CA SER A 638 -18.38 30.75 -15.24
C SER A 638 -18.06 29.31 -14.88
N SER A 639 -18.48 28.89 -13.71
CA SER A 639 -18.38 27.50 -13.21
C SER A 639 -19.78 26.93 -12.90
N ALA A 640 -20.75 27.25 -13.76
CA ALA A 640 -22.15 26.81 -13.59
C ALA A 640 -22.33 25.28 -13.55
N GLU A 641 -21.35 24.55 -14.08
CA GLU A 641 -21.31 23.07 -14.12
C GLU A 641 -20.97 22.41 -12.77
N VAL A 642 -20.38 23.14 -11.81
CA VAL A 642 -20.03 22.57 -10.53
C VAL A 642 -21.24 22.49 -9.61
N GLN A 643 -21.21 21.50 -8.72
CA GLN A 643 -22.30 21.21 -7.78
C GLN A 643 -21.79 21.20 -6.35
N MET A 644 -22.41 22.01 -5.48
CA MET A 644 -22.01 22.08 -4.07
C MET A 644 -22.28 20.77 -3.32
N GLU A 645 -23.20 19.95 -3.79
CA GLU A 645 -23.46 18.61 -3.22
C GLU A 645 -22.25 17.66 -3.31
N ASP A 646 -21.35 17.87 -4.30
CA ASP A 646 -20.16 17.04 -4.48
C ASP A 646 -19.12 17.25 -3.37
N VAL A 647 -19.17 18.39 -2.71
CA VAL A 647 -18.19 18.76 -1.67
C VAL A 647 -18.74 18.75 -0.26
N VAL A 648 -19.94 18.24 -0.06
CA VAL A 648 -20.50 18.09 1.30
C VAL A 648 -19.54 17.32 2.20
N ASP A 649 -19.23 17.91 3.35
CA ASP A 649 -18.43 17.30 4.44
C ASP A 649 -19.30 17.10 5.68
N PRO A 650 -19.80 15.89 5.93
CA PRO A 650 -20.64 15.59 7.08
C PRO A 650 -19.89 15.60 8.42
N SER A 651 -18.57 15.76 8.38
CA SER A 651 -17.70 15.81 9.56
C SER A 651 -17.33 17.24 9.98
N ASP A 652 -17.79 18.27 9.26
CA ASP A 652 -17.55 19.65 9.66
C ASP A 652 -18.20 19.96 11.00
N ILE A 653 -17.37 20.33 11.98
CA ILE A 653 -17.82 20.66 13.36
C ILE A 653 -18.83 21.81 13.40
N ASN A 654 -18.88 22.64 12.36
CA ASN A 654 -19.82 23.73 12.28
C ASN A 654 -21.28 23.23 12.10
N ILE A 655 -21.49 22.02 11.60
CA ILE A 655 -22.81 21.35 11.63
C ILE A 655 -23.29 21.23 13.09
N TYR A 656 -22.45 20.67 13.96
CA TYR A 656 -22.78 20.51 15.37
C TYR A 656 -23.03 21.84 16.07
N ARG A 657 -22.20 22.86 15.79
CA ARG A 657 -22.31 24.20 16.40
C ARG A 657 -23.60 24.90 15.96
N ASN A 658 -23.96 24.82 14.68
CA ASN A 658 -25.17 25.44 14.15
C ASN A 658 -26.42 24.72 14.64
N LEU A 659 -26.44 23.39 14.72
CA LEU A 659 -27.51 22.63 15.36
C LEU A 659 -27.71 23.05 16.82
N ALA A 660 -26.64 23.26 17.59
CA ALA A 660 -26.71 23.74 18.96
C ALA A 660 -27.29 25.19 19.06
N GLY A 661 -27.14 26.00 18.02
CA GLY A 661 -27.72 27.31 17.87
C GLY A 661 -29.15 27.34 17.34
N GLY A 662 -29.71 26.19 16.94
CA GLY A 662 -31.07 26.06 16.38
C GLY A 662 -31.20 26.12 14.88
N VAL A 663 -30.09 26.18 14.12
CA VAL A 663 -30.08 26.07 12.67
C VAL A 663 -30.26 24.59 12.29
N THR A 664 -31.28 24.25 11.53
CA THR A 664 -31.63 22.87 11.18
C THR A 664 -31.47 22.58 9.68
N SER A 665 -31.54 23.64 8.86
CA SER A 665 -31.41 23.53 7.40
C SER A 665 -30.61 24.73 6.89
N LEU A 666 -29.92 24.53 5.80
CA LEU A 666 -29.17 25.60 5.13
C LEU A 666 -29.12 25.42 3.63
N GLN A 667 -28.92 26.51 2.92
CA GLN A 667 -28.52 26.52 1.53
C GLN A 667 -26.98 26.67 1.47
N LEU A 668 -26.32 25.61 1.05
CA LEU A 668 -24.89 25.59 0.81
C LEU A 668 -24.61 26.23 -0.55
N LEU A 669 -23.91 27.36 -0.52
CA LEU A 669 -23.62 28.16 -1.72
C LEU A 669 -22.17 28.05 -2.14
N HIS A 670 -21.93 28.17 -3.44
CA HIS A 670 -20.62 28.49 -3.98
C HIS A 670 -20.20 29.89 -3.52
N GLY A 671 -18.95 30.05 -3.13
CA GLY A 671 -18.43 31.36 -2.70
C GLY A 671 -18.34 32.35 -3.85
N SER A 672 -18.26 33.64 -3.52
CA SER A 672 -18.22 34.75 -4.51
C SER A 672 -16.86 34.91 -5.17
N ALA A 673 -16.32 33.85 -5.75
CA ALA A 673 -14.98 33.83 -6.34
C ALA A 673 -14.97 34.18 -7.84
N ASN A 674 -16.09 34.05 -8.54
CA ASN A 674 -16.28 34.35 -9.94
C ASN A 674 -17.70 34.88 -10.24
N PRO A 675 -17.99 35.47 -11.42
CA PRO A 675 -19.27 36.06 -11.75
C PRO A 675 -20.44 35.07 -11.76
N ILE A 676 -20.19 33.84 -12.20
CA ILE A 676 -21.20 32.77 -12.23
C ILE A 676 -20.60 31.59 -11.49
N GLY A 677 -21.10 31.33 -10.26
CA GLY A 677 -20.72 30.19 -9.45
C GLY A 677 -21.52 28.93 -9.82
N GLY A 678 -21.33 27.89 -9.05
CA GLY A 678 -21.97 26.60 -9.25
C GLY A 678 -23.39 26.50 -8.72
N GLN A 679 -23.95 25.31 -8.84
CA GLN A 679 -25.26 24.94 -8.34
C GLN A 679 -25.19 24.76 -6.81
N SER A 680 -26.12 25.40 -6.08
CA SER A 680 -26.23 25.29 -4.63
C SER A 680 -26.87 23.97 -4.21
N ALA A 681 -26.66 23.57 -2.95
CA ALA A 681 -27.33 22.43 -2.34
C ALA A 681 -28.14 22.88 -1.12
N ILE A 682 -29.30 22.29 -0.90
CA ILE A 682 -30.09 22.49 0.32
C ILE A 682 -29.87 21.28 1.22
N LEU A 683 -29.39 21.52 2.42
CA LEU A 683 -29.03 20.48 3.38
C LEU A 683 -29.94 20.55 4.61
N LYS A 684 -30.31 19.38 5.14
CA LYS A 684 -30.76 19.22 6.52
C LYS A 684 -29.56 18.88 7.38
N LEU A 685 -29.26 19.71 8.37
CA LEU A 685 -28.13 19.45 9.25
C LEU A 685 -28.39 18.24 10.14
N LYS A 686 -27.62 17.17 9.94
CA LYS A 686 -27.76 15.90 10.67
C LYS A 686 -26.37 15.42 11.12
N TRP A 687 -25.97 15.78 12.36
CA TRP A 687 -24.69 15.36 12.91
C TRP A 687 -24.58 13.83 13.00
N GLY A 688 -23.56 13.26 12.39
CA GLY A 688 -23.33 11.81 12.32
C GLY A 688 -23.91 11.11 11.09
N ALA A 689 -24.64 11.81 10.26
CA ALA A 689 -25.14 11.33 8.97
C ALA A 689 -24.01 11.22 7.93
N SER A 690 -24.31 10.66 6.76
CA SER A 690 -23.46 10.76 5.57
C SER A 690 -23.84 11.99 4.74
N ALA A 691 -23.03 12.33 3.74
CA ALA A 691 -23.32 13.45 2.84
C ALA A 691 -24.67 13.25 2.11
N GLU A 692 -24.93 12.04 1.63
CA GLU A 692 -26.15 11.70 0.90
C GLU A 692 -27.41 11.70 1.81
N ASP A 693 -27.24 11.55 3.13
CA ASP A 693 -28.34 11.54 4.10
C ASP A 693 -28.71 12.96 4.57
N MET A 694 -27.93 13.97 4.20
CA MET A 694 -28.13 15.37 4.58
C MET A 694 -28.93 16.13 3.51
#